data_7f560d031a6e26335edc33f1890f0aae
#
_entry.id   7f560d031a6e26335edc33f1890f0aae
#
_cell.length_a   1.000
_cell.length_b   1.000
_cell.length_c   1.000
_cell.angle_alpha   90.00
_cell.angle_beta   90.00
_cell.angle_gamma   90.00
#
_symmetry.space_group_name_H-M   'P 1'
#
loop_
_entity.id
_entity.type
_entity.pdbx_description
1 polymer ?
#
loop_
_entity_poly.entity_id
_entity_poly.type
_entity_poly.pdbx_seq_one_letter_code
_entity_poly.pdbx_strand_id
1 'polypeptide(L)'
;MLSVFYTGRGFSLTGGGDAVLHFAPAKIELGGKVRTLDAAVDGHTVVSAGHGLRVTDTVADLGGGLFRIDRVIENIGVGTLCFKDILEIRTAFAPAKYLIPCVNYNGNPGCKPNTPMGLSRDGEAWTFAYDRTGIPACTLTEDRHFGAALFASDCDENSLRASCSMEKCTDGSFAQRIIRPVTEAPYTYSGKDTLTERYDEYLTLTPGARFALTSYAFACVPMYENYAAANLLDRAAEIFDFDRTPVLTPEQTWNLGIDYAKALLYDYEGHKLIITHFAPRLFRSQHGAAITPEEMERRMKDPYYTELGRFDERFEMGWADQGLLNARMLAVDAAKRGDRDLLDTAIGIFDAWAEKQQENGLLYSQFQQYYVKETYDFATPDVCNFGWGAAEMARMYTFLAAQGIDKPAYKRFAVRLCDFFVEHFSEKYGFGKSWTLDGKCVMENGSIGGFMLTGLMETYRITGDRRYLDTAVRADDFYFARDLDNFVCAAGALDCQSIDKETAYPFITSSLMLYEETKDAKYLDRAKKAAYYFFSWAFHFDVLYGADSEFTKYGYHTKGGTAISTEHHAIDAWGAAAVSDFLLLAKYTGDNRWAKRAHAMWANAVQGITASADERIHGQARPLGSQNEGFFQCRWTKYRPTCEERGHYNDCLCAWSGAYRMMALDNLFRVLGETDFASLR
;
A
#
# COMPACT_ATOMS: atom_id res chain seq x y z
N MET A 1 -10.06 -20.76 24.13
CA MET A 1 -11.01 -21.10 23.06
C MET A 1 -12.11 -20.04 23.11
N LEU A 2 -12.42 -19.45 21.98
CA LEU A 2 -13.54 -18.50 21.89
C LEU A 2 -14.82 -19.27 21.63
N SER A 3 -15.91 -18.80 22.20
CA SER A 3 -17.25 -19.43 22.08
C SER A 3 -18.35 -18.38 22.00
N VAL A 4 -19.46 -18.76 21.35
CA VAL A 4 -20.66 -17.93 21.26
C VAL A 4 -21.56 -18.18 22.47
N PHE A 5 -21.99 -17.13 23.10
CA PHE A 5 -22.95 -17.17 24.20
C PHE A 5 -24.15 -16.28 23.86
N TYR A 6 -25.35 -16.87 23.78
CA TYR A 6 -26.58 -16.14 23.47
C TYR A 6 -27.17 -15.52 24.75
N THR A 7 -27.52 -14.24 24.63
CA THR A 7 -28.19 -13.47 25.68
C THR A 7 -29.68 -13.29 25.32
N GLY A 8 -30.48 -12.70 26.19
CA GLY A 8 -31.91 -12.47 25.89
C GLY A 8 -32.21 -11.58 24.66
N ARG A 9 -31.22 -10.80 24.17
CA ARG A 9 -31.42 -9.86 23.06
C ARG A 9 -30.32 -9.89 21.99
N GLY A 10 -29.36 -10.78 22.11
CA GLY A 10 -28.24 -10.85 21.18
C GLY A 10 -27.28 -11.99 21.56
N PHE A 11 -26.06 -11.89 21.14
CA PHE A 11 -25.02 -12.83 21.51
C PHE A 11 -23.70 -12.16 21.83
N SER A 12 -22.85 -12.87 22.53
CA SER A 12 -21.50 -12.41 22.88
C SER A 12 -20.47 -13.47 22.49
N LEU A 13 -19.30 -13.03 22.07
CA LEU A 13 -18.14 -13.89 21.99
C LEU A 13 -17.35 -13.80 23.29
N THR A 14 -17.04 -14.96 23.88
CA THR A 14 -16.31 -15.05 25.14
C THR A 14 -14.99 -15.79 24.92
N GLY A 15 -13.92 -15.35 25.61
CA GLY A 15 -12.61 -15.97 25.61
C GLY A 15 -12.08 -16.14 27.04
N GLY A 16 -11.72 -17.37 27.45
CA GLY A 16 -11.25 -17.63 28.81
C GLY A 16 -12.27 -17.36 29.93
N GLY A 17 -13.54 -17.22 29.60
CA GLY A 17 -14.60 -16.85 30.52
C GLY A 17 -15.02 -15.37 30.46
N ASP A 18 -14.22 -14.52 29.83
CA ASP A 18 -14.49 -13.09 29.69
C ASP A 18 -15.15 -12.80 28.33
N ALA A 19 -16.09 -11.84 28.31
CA ALA A 19 -16.65 -11.34 27.07
C ALA A 19 -15.60 -10.54 26.30
N VAL A 20 -15.51 -10.76 24.97
CA VAL A 20 -14.63 -10.03 24.06
C VAL A 20 -15.45 -9.08 23.18
N LEU A 21 -16.57 -9.58 22.68
CA LEU A 21 -17.48 -8.83 21.81
C LEU A 21 -18.93 -9.05 22.22
N HIS A 22 -19.74 -8.00 22.07
CA HIS A 22 -21.19 -8.05 22.15
C HIS A 22 -21.80 -7.68 20.81
N PHE A 23 -22.76 -8.46 20.34
CA PHE A 23 -23.59 -8.10 19.20
C PHE A 23 -24.83 -7.36 19.67
N ALA A 24 -25.01 -6.17 19.13
CA ALA A 24 -26.18 -5.37 19.38
C ALA A 24 -27.40 -5.93 18.58
N PRO A 25 -28.64 -5.70 19.04
CA PRO A 25 -29.81 -5.85 18.21
C PRO A 25 -29.67 -5.10 16.89
N ALA A 26 -30.30 -5.60 15.82
CA ALA A 26 -30.23 -4.95 14.51
C ALA A 26 -30.67 -3.49 14.59
N LYS A 27 -29.94 -2.64 13.89
CA LYS A 27 -30.23 -1.23 13.74
C LYS A 27 -30.55 -0.90 12.30
N ILE A 28 -31.39 0.08 12.09
CA ILE A 28 -31.71 0.64 10.77
C ILE A 28 -31.63 2.15 10.81
N GLU A 29 -31.28 2.78 9.69
CA GLU A 29 -31.50 4.19 9.49
C GLU A 29 -32.75 4.37 8.61
N LEU A 30 -33.77 4.98 9.15
CA LEU A 30 -35.04 5.25 8.49
C LEU A 30 -35.42 6.73 8.63
N GLY A 31 -35.55 7.43 7.48
CA GLY A 31 -35.85 8.85 7.47
C GLY A 31 -34.75 9.68 8.16
N GLY A 32 -33.48 9.36 7.98
CA GLY A 32 -32.33 10.04 8.58
C GLY A 32 -32.18 9.81 10.10
N LYS A 33 -32.86 8.82 10.67
CA LYS A 33 -32.76 8.51 12.09
C LYS A 33 -32.40 7.04 12.30
N VAL A 34 -31.36 6.79 13.07
CA VAL A 34 -30.98 5.44 13.50
C VAL A 34 -31.98 4.94 14.55
N ARG A 35 -32.48 3.71 14.34
CA ARG A 35 -33.44 3.04 15.20
C ARG A 35 -32.95 1.63 15.51
N THR A 36 -33.02 1.25 16.78
CA THR A 36 -32.75 -0.13 17.21
C THR A 36 -34.04 -0.94 17.15
N LEU A 37 -34.02 -2.11 16.56
CA LEU A 37 -35.17 -3.01 16.50
C LEU A 37 -35.27 -3.81 17.80
N ASP A 38 -36.53 -4.21 18.17
CA ASP A 38 -36.73 -5.09 19.30
C ASP A 38 -36.26 -6.50 18.97
N ALA A 39 -35.37 -7.06 19.78
CA ALA A 39 -34.70 -8.33 19.51
C ALA A 39 -35.10 -9.40 20.54
N ALA A 40 -35.19 -10.63 20.05
CA ALA A 40 -35.33 -11.85 20.84
C ALA A 40 -34.42 -12.94 20.28
N VAL A 41 -33.95 -13.83 21.16
CA VAL A 41 -33.16 -15.00 20.77
C VAL A 41 -34.06 -16.21 20.58
N ASP A 42 -33.94 -16.90 19.46
CA ASP A 42 -34.60 -18.15 19.15
C ASP A 42 -33.55 -19.18 18.73
N GLY A 43 -33.20 -20.08 19.63
CA GLY A 43 -32.13 -21.06 19.44
C GLY A 43 -30.78 -20.39 19.19
N HIS A 44 -30.24 -20.57 17.97
CA HIS A 44 -28.98 -19.97 17.53
C HIS A 44 -29.18 -18.73 16.65
N THR A 45 -30.36 -18.16 16.64
CA THR A 45 -30.71 -16.98 15.84
C THR A 45 -31.10 -15.82 16.76
N VAL A 46 -30.85 -14.60 16.27
CA VAL A 46 -31.35 -13.36 16.85
C VAL A 46 -32.36 -12.79 15.87
N VAL A 47 -33.62 -12.69 16.29
CA VAL A 47 -34.67 -12.10 15.49
C VAL A 47 -34.96 -10.71 16.02
N SER A 48 -34.71 -9.70 15.20
CA SER A 48 -35.00 -8.29 15.50
C SER A 48 -36.17 -7.81 14.65
N ALA A 49 -37.18 -7.15 15.25
CA ALA A 49 -38.35 -6.68 14.49
C ALA A 49 -38.74 -5.28 14.90
N GLY A 50 -39.33 -4.52 13.97
CA GLY A 50 -39.81 -3.17 14.19
C GLY A 50 -39.89 -2.37 12.90
N HIS A 51 -40.69 -1.32 12.90
CA HIS A 51 -40.83 -0.40 11.77
C HIS A 51 -41.16 -1.07 10.41
N GLY A 52 -41.87 -2.23 10.42
CA GLY A 52 -42.19 -2.97 9.20
C GLY A 52 -41.08 -3.89 8.70
N LEU A 53 -40.00 -4.03 9.43
CA LEU A 53 -38.88 -4.91 9.11
C LEU A 53 -38.74 -6.05 10.12
N ARG A 54 -38.32 -7.20 9.64
CA ARG A 54 -37.75 -8.32 10.39
C ARG A 54 -36.34 -8.57 9.94
N VAL A 55 -35.39 -8.61 10.87
CA VAL A 55 -33.99 -8.94 10.65
C VAL A 55 -33.68 -10.21 11.44
N THR A 56 -33.17 -11.22 10.75
CA THR A 56 -32.78 -12.50 11.37
C THR A 56 -31.29 -12.72 11.17
N ASP A 57 -30.53 -12.76 12.27
CA ASP A 57 -29.10 -13.02 12.30
C ASP A 57 -28.83 -14.45 12.78
N THR A 58 -28.11 -15.24 11.98
CA THR A 58 -27.63 -16.56 12.35
C THR A 58 -26.11 -16.54 12.43
N VAL A 59 -25.53 -17.06 13.52
CA VAL A 59 -24.09 -17.08 13.73
C VAL A 59 -23.55 -18.47 13.63
N ALA A 60 -22.54 -18.66 12.79
CA ALA A 60 -21.80 -19.92 12.63
C ALA A 60 -20.36 -19.73 13.08
N ASP A 61 -19.85 -20.59 13.96
CA ASP A 61 -18.46 -20.66 14.36
C ASP A 61 -17.65 -21.38 13.28
N LEU A 62 -16.70 -20.68 12.67
CA LEU A 62 -15.77 -21.22 11.66
C LEU A 62 -14.44 -21.69 12.27
N GLY A 63 -14.31 -21.61 13.60
CA GLY A 63 -13.09 -21.95 14.34
C GLY A 63 -12.05 -20.80 14.31
N GLY A 64 -11.03 -20.93 15.15
CA GLY A 64 -9.92 -19.97 15.23
C GLY A 64 -10.32 -18.53 15.54
N GLY A 65 -11.49 -18.32 16.18
CA GLY A 65 -12.01 -17.00 16.53
C GLY A 65 -12.76 -16.28 15.40
N LEU A 66 -13.01 -16.96 14.29
CA LEU A 66 -13.78 -16.43 13.16
C LEU A 66 -15.22 -16.92 13.20
N PHE A 67 -16.16 -15.99 13.06
CA PHE A 67 -17.59 -16.25 13.08
C PHE A 67 -18.26 -15.64 11.85
N ARG A 68 -19.07 -16.44 11.14
CA ARG A 68 -19.89 -15.95 10.05
C ARG A 68 -21.26 -15.52 10.58
N ILE A 69 -21.75 -14.38 10.12
CA ILE A 69 -23.04 -13.82 10.45
C ILE A 69 -23.86 -13.77 9.16
N ASP A 70 -24.84 -14.66 9.05
CA ASP A 70 -25.80 -14.64 7.95
C ASP A 70 -27.04 -13.86 8.39
N ARG A 71 -27.28 -12.71 7.72
CA ARG A 71 -28.39 -11.81 8.01
C ARG A 71 -29.43 -11.86 6.91
N VAL A 72 -30.69 -12.07 7.28
CA VAL A 72 -31.84 -11.94 6.38
C VAL A 72 -32.68 -10.76 6.82
N ILE A 73 -32.94 -9.83 5.91
CA ILE A 73 -33.82 -8.67 6.12
C ILE A 73 -35.08 -8.87 5.31
N GLU A 74 -36.24 -8.76 5.95
CA GLU A 74 -37.55 -8.95 5.34
C GLU A 74 -38.43 -7.73 5.61
N ASN A 75 -39.10 -7.21 4.57
CA ASN A 75 -40.16 -6.22 4.74
C ASN A 75 -41.48 -6.94 5.08
N ILE A 76 -41.85 -6.92 6.34
CA ILE A 76 -43.11 -7.50 6.86
C ILE A 76 -44.24 -6.49 6.95
N GLY A 77 -43.99 -5.25 6.53
CA GLY A 77 -44.98 -4.18 6.48
C GLY A 77 -45.83 -4.20 5.21
N VAL A 78 -46.71 -3.24 5.10
CA VAL A 78 -47.68 -3.11 3.98
C VAL A 78 -47.19 -2.12 2.91
N GLY A 79 -46.15 -1.37 3.16
CA GLY A 79 -45.57 -0.36 2.26
C GLY A 79 -44.13 -0.62 1.88
N THR A 80 -43.68 -0.04 0.80
CA THR A 80 -42.25 -0.03 0.42
C THR A 80 -41.45 0.76 1.43
N LEU A 81 -40.33 0.19 1.90
CA LEU A 81 -39.40 0.82 2.85
C LEU A 81 -38.10 1.20 2.15
N CYS A 82 -37.62 2.40 2.49
CA CYS A 82 -36.31 2.93 2.07
C CYS A 82 -35.49 3.20 3.32
N PHE A 83 -34.37 2.45 3.50
CA PHE A 83 -33.61 2.45 4.75
C PHE A 83 -32.16 2.02 4.51
N LYS A 84 -31.32 2.19 5.57
CA LYS A 84 -30.00 1.52 5.63
C LYS A 84 -30.04 0.45 6.72
N ASP A 85 -29.37 -0.67 6.45
CA ASP A 85 -29.08 -1.71 7.45
C ASP A 85 -27.78 -1.38 8.18
N ILE A 86 -27.75 -1.59 9.50
CA ILE A 86 -26.58 -1.38 10.34
C ILE A 86 -26.37 -2.63 11.19
N LEU A 87 -25.29 -3.35 10.92
CA LEU A 87 -24.79 -4.39 11.80
C LEU A 87 -23.76 -3.77 12.75
N GLU A 88 -23.98 -3.86 14.05
CA GLU A 88 -23.08 -3.32 15.06
C GLU A 88 -22.60 -4.40 16.02
N ILE A 89 -21.30 -4.38 16.28
CA ILE A 89 -20.69 -5.07 17.42
C ILE A 89 -20.07 -4.05 18.36
N ARG A 90 -19.95 -4.41 19.64
CA ARG A 90 -19.24 -3.62 20.65
C ARG A 90 -18.15 -4.45 21.30
N THR A 91 -17.00 -3.83 21.53
CA THR A 91 -15.96 -4.47 22.33
C THR A 91 -16.41 -4.55 23.78
N ALA A 92 -16.06 -5.63 24.48
CA ALA A 92 -16.25 -5.76 25.92
C ALA A 92 -15.02 -5.27 26.72
N PHE A 93 -14.02 -4.73 26.03
CA PHE A 93 -12.80 -4.14 26.57
C PHE A 93 -12.64 -2.70 26.03
N ALA A 94 -11.74 -1.93 26.62
CA ALA A 94 -11.38 -0.60 26.16
C ALA A 94 -10.15 -0.69 25.23
N PRO A 95 -10.32 -0.68 23.90
CA PRO A 95 -9.21 -0.78 22.98
C PRO A 95 -8.19 0.33 23.14
N ALA A 96 -6.91 -0.03 23.11
CA ALA A 96 -5.80 0.91 23.06
C ALA A 96 -5.51 1.38 21.62
N LYS A 97 -5.82 0.54 20.64
CA LYS A 97 -5.56 0.79 19.21
C LYS A 97 -6.72 0.37 18.34
N TYR A 98 -6.77 0.97 17.15
CA TYR A 98 -7.78 0.66 16.14
C TYR A 98 -7.21 0.82 14.73
N LEU A 99 -7.79 0.06 13.80
CA LEU A 99 -7.36 -0.03 12.41
C LEU A 99 -8.56 -0.17 11.48
N ILE A 100 -8.54 0.57 10.39
CA ILE A 100 -9.32 0.29 9.18
C ILE A 100 -8.28 0.08 8.08
N PRO A 101 -8.05 -1.17 7.61
CA PRO A 101 -6.99 -1.48 6.65
C PRO A 101 -7.03 -0.57 5.42
N CYS A 102 -5.90 -0.02 5.00
CA CYS A 102 -5.72 0.97 3.92
C CYS A 102 -6.25 2.38 4.22
N VAL A 103 -6.95 2.62 5.33
CA VAL A 103 -7.67 3.88 5.56
C VAL A 103 -7.28 4.59 6.83
N ASN A 104 -7.24 3.89 7.95
CA ASN A 104 -7.03 4.53 9.25
C ASN A 104 -6.19 3.65 10.17
N TYR A 105 -5.05 4.17 10.59
CA TYR A 105 -4.09 3.55 11.47
C TYR A 105 -3.95 4.40 12.75
N ASN A 106 -4.68 4.04 13.79
CA ASN A 106 -4.70 4.77 15.08
C ASN A 106 -4.97 6.28 14.93
N GLY A 107 -5.89 6.65 14.03
CA GLY A 107 -6.29 8.05 13.81
C GLY A 107 -5.41 8.81 12.85
N ASN A 108 -4.51 8.16 12.12
CA ASN A 108 -3.67 8.76 11.08
C ASN A 108 -2.88 9.98 11.58
N PRO A 109 -2.03 9.85 12.60
CA PRO A 109 -1.24 10.98 13.06
C PRO A 109 -0.31 11.48 11.95
N GLY A 110 -0.17 12.80 11.83
CA GLY A 110 0.68 13.45 10.83
C GLY A 110 0.03 13.68 9.46
N CYS A 111 -1.20 13.21 9.25
CA CYS A 111 -1.95 13.51 8.03
C CYS A 111 -2.34 14.99 7.91
N LYS A 112 -2.62 15.40 6.69
CA LYS A 112 -3.12 16.76 6.41
C LYS A 112 -4.53 16.96 6.98
N PRO A 113 -4.92 18.22 7.29
CA PRO A 113 -6.18 18.53 7.99
C PRO A 113 -7.46 18.04 7.30
N ASN A 114 -7.45 17.89 5.98
CA ASN A 114 -8.62 17.46 5.21
C ASN A 114 -8.61 15.97 4.84
N THR A 115 -7.69 15.19 5.37
CA THR A 115 -7.73 13.73 5.31
C THR A 115 -8.44 13.17 6.56
N PRO A 116 -8.90 11.91 6.54
CA PRO A 116 -9.53 11.31 7.69
C PRO A 116 -8.57 11.16 8.87
N MET A 117 -8.66 12.07 9.83
CA MET A 117 -7.94 12.03 11.10
C MET A 117 -8.88 11.65 12.23
N GLY A 118 -8.40 10.82 13.16
CA GLY A 118 -9.22 10.33 14.26
C GLY A 118 -10.36 9.43 13.80
N LEU A 119 -11.41 9.34 14.63
CA LEU A 119 -12.60 8.51 14.38
C LEU A 119 -13.80 9.31 13.87
N SER A 120 -13.77 10.62 14.00
CA SER A 120 -14.89 11.49 13.66
C SER A 120 -14.44 12.85 13.15
N ARG A 121 -15.32 13.52 12.44
CA ARG A 121 -15.17 14.92 12.03
C ARG A 121 -16.49 15.66 12.21
N ASP A 122 -16.44 16.87 12.72
CA ASP A 122 -17.62 17.72 12.97
C ASP A 122 -18.71 17.05 13.82
N GLY A 123 -18.31 16.14 14.71
CA GLY A 123 -19.22 15.41 15.61
C GLY A 123 -19.86 14.16 15.00
N GLU A 124 -19.56 13.82 13.76
CA GLU A 124 -20.04 12.60 13.08
C GLU A 124 -18.87 11.62 12.89
N ALA A 125 -19.12 10.32 13.13
CA ALA A 125 -18.12 9.28 12.91
C ALA A 125 -17.80 9.13 11.41
N TRP A 126 -16.51 8.95 11.10
CA TRP A 126 -16.11 8.60 9.74
C TRP A 126 -16.74 7.28 9.31
N THR A 127 -17.30 7.28 8.12
CA THR A 127 -17.85 6.10 7.46
C THR A 127 -17.17 5.96 6.09
N PHE A 128 -16.60 4.80 5.83
CA PHE A 128 -15.78 4.53 4.65
C PHE A 128 -16.38 3.41 3.81
N ALA A 129 -16.47 3.61 2.51
CA ALA A 129 -16.93 2.61 1.58
C ALA A 129 -15.96 1.40 1.51
N TYR A 130 -16.52 0.26 1.15
CA TYR A 130 -15.83 -1.03 1.04
C TYR A 130 -14.61 -1.00 0.12
N ASP A 131 -14.63 -0.20 -0.96
CA ASP A 131 -13.56 -0.09 -1.93
C ASP A 131 -12.36 0.74 -1.46
N ARG A 132 -12.45 1.36 -0.29
CA ARG A 132 -11.30 1.99 0.39
C ARG A 132 -10.50 1.02 1.22
N THR A 133 -11.11 -0.07 1.66
CA THR A 133 -10.55 -0.98 2.66
C THR A 133 -9.94 -2.22 2.02
N GLY A 134 -8.77 -2.63 2.44
CA GLY A 134 -8.08 -3.82 1.91
C GLY A 134 -8.83 -5.14 2.18
N ILE A 135 -9.64 -5.19 3.25
CA ILE A 135 -10.63 -6.23 3.56
C ILE A 135 -12.00 -5.54 3.54
N PRO A 136 -13.04 -6.12 2.88
CA PRO A 136 -14.30 -5.41 2.63
C PRO A 136 -14.95 -4.81 3.89
N ALA A 137 -15.09 -3.50 3.96
CA ALA A 137 -15.71 -2.75 5.06
C ALA A 137 -15.19 -3.19 6.45
N CYS A 138 -13.89 -3.38 6.57
CA CYS A 138 -13.25 -3.95 7.75
C CYS A 138 -12.90 -2.90 8.79
N THR A 139 -13.19 -3.23 10.04
CA THR A 139 -12.72 -2.52 11.23
C THR A 139 -12.04 -3.50 12.19
N LEU A 140 -10.97 -3.06 12.85
CA LEU A 140 -10.26 -3.82 13.87
C LEU A 140 -9.95 -2.92 15.07
N THR A 141 -10.12 -3.46 16.26
CA THR A 141 -9.67 -2.84 17.51
C THR A 141 -8.89 -3.83 18.34
N GLU A 142 -7.94 -3.33 19.14
CA GLU A 142 -7.14 -4.21 19.99
C GLU A 142 -6.67 -3.55 21.28
N ASP A 143 -6.41 -4.39 22.27
CA ASP A 143 -5.53 -4.11 23.40
C ASP A 143 -4.45 -5.20 23.50
N ARG A 144 -3.69 -5.22 24.57
CA ARG A 144 -2.64 -6.24 24.77
C ARG A 144 -3.18 -7.67 24.95
N HIS A 145 -4.47 -7.86 25.18
CA HIS A 145 -5.09 -9.16 25.49
C HIS A 145 -5.97 -9.66 24.38
N PHE A 146 -6.70 -8.76 23.70
CA PHE A 146 -7.71 -9.11 22.72
C PHE A 146 -7.65 -8.21 21.49
N GLY A 147 -7.87 -8.84 20.33
CA GLY A 147 -8.21 -8.17 19.09
C GLY A 147 -9.62 -8.52 18.67
N ALA A 148 -10.34 -7.57 18.07
CA ALA A 148 -11.71 -7.73 17.65
C ALA A 148 -11.97 -7.01 16.32
N ALA A 149 -12.50 -7.74 15.32
CA ALA A 149 -12.78 -7.18 14.01
C ALA A 149 -14.19 -7.51 13.52
N LEU A 150 -14.70 -6.65 12.65
CA LEU A 150 -15.93 -6.82 11.90
C LEU A 150 -15.66 -6.50 10.43
N PHE A 151 -16.09 -7.35 9.48
CA PHE A 151 -15.93 -7.11 8.06
C PHE A 151 -17.03 -7.77 7.22
N ALA A 152 -17.25 -7.26 6.01
CA ALA A 152 -18.24 -7.79 5.10
C ALA A 152 -17.68 -8.96 4.26
N SER A 153 -18.57 -9.72 3.62
CA SER A 153 -18.19 -10.63 2.55
C SER A 153 -17.74 -9.89 1.29
N ASP A 154 -17.22 -10.61 0.30
CA ASP A 154 -16.99 -10.09 -1.04
C ASP A 154 -18.25 -9.40 -1.59
N CYS A 155 -18.03 -8.35 -2.35
CA CYS A 155 -19.06 -7.72 -3.13
C CYS A 155 -19.24 -8.51 -4.43
N ASP A 156 -20.25 -9.37 -4.49
CA ASP A 156 -20.71 -9.97 -5.73
C ASP A 156 -21.91 -9.19 -6.32
N GLU A 157 -22.40 -9.60 -7.49
CA GLU A 157 -23.54 -8.95 -8.15
C GLU A 157 -24.83 -8.94 -7.31
N ASN A 158 -24.92 -9.85 -6.34
CA ASN A 158 -26.08 -10.04 -5.48
C ASN A 158 -25.90 -9.43 -4.08
N SER A 159 -24.67 -9.08 -3.69
CA SER A 159 -24.37 -8.48 -2.39
C SER A 159 -24.46 -6.97 -2.43
N LEU A 160 -25.06 -6.41 -1.40
CA LEU A 160 -25.04 -4.96 -1.20
C LEU A 160 -23.64 -4.52 -0.81
N ARG A 161 -23.11 -3.55 -1.54
CA ARG A 161 -21.90 -2.85 -1.18
C ARG A 161 -22.04 -2.27 0.22
N ALA A 162 -21.00 -2.42 1.02
CA ALA A 162 -21.00 -2.04 2.41
C ALA A 162 -20.09 -0.86 2.69
N SER A 163 -20.27 -0.24 3.83
CA SER A 163 -19.33 0.71 4.42
C SER A 163 -19.03 0.30 5.85
N CYS A 164 -17.90 0.75 6.39
CA CYS A 164 -17.55 0.55 7.78
C CYS A 164 -17.42 1.86 8.55
N SER A 165 -17.66 1.79 9.85
CA SER A 165 -17.52 2.91 10.77
C SER A 165 -17.11 2.43 12.14
N MET A 166 -16.37 3.26 12.87
CA MET A 166 -16.04 3.03 14.28
C MET A 166 -16.33 4.25 15.12
N GLU A 167 -16.74 4.02 16.36
CA GLU A 167 -17.00 5.07 17.34
C GLU A 167 -16.52 4.62 18.72
N LYS A 168 -15.82 5.50 19.44
CA LYS A 168 -15.48 5.27 20.83
C LYS A 168 -16.69 5.65 21.71
N CYS A 169 -17.16 4.68 22.48
CA CYS A 169 -18.28 4.86 23.41
C CYS A 169 -17.83 5.59 24.69
N THR A 170 -18.79 6.11 25.43
CA THR A 170 -18.55 6.84 26.70
C THR A 170 -17.94 5.97 27.81
N ASP A 171 -18.17 4.66 27.77
CA ASP A 171 -17.58 3.66 28.68
C ASP A 171 -16.18 3.20 28.27
N GLY A 172 -15.63 3.75 27.17
CA GLY A 172 -14.33 3.40 26.62
C GLY A 172 -14.33 2.21 25.65
N SER A 173 -15.44 1.48 25.54
CA SER A 173 -15.62 0.45 24.50
C SER A 173 -15.70 1.08 23.10
N PHE A 174 -15.60 0.25 22.07
CA PHE A 174 -15.77 0.69 20.68
C PHE A 174 -16.98 0.00 20.04
N ALA A 175 -17.82 0.81 19.38
CA ALA A 175 -18.81 0.32 18.44
C ALA A 175 -18.17 0.23 17.05
N GLN A 176 -18.21 -0.96 16.45
CA GLN A 176 -17.80 -1.25 15.09
C GLN A 176 -19.02 -1.56 14.26
N ARG A 177 -19.14 -0.96 13.08
CA ARG A 177 -20.36 -1.05 12.27
C ARG A 177 -20.05 -1.41 10.83
N ILE A 178 -20.91 -2.24 10.24
CA ILE A 178 -21.10 -2.36 8.82
C ILE A 178 -22.43 -1.72 8.47
N ILE A 179 -22.42 -0.82 7.50
CA ILE A 179 -23.58 -0.05 7.03
C ILE A 179 -23.84 -0.46 5.57
N ARG A 180 -25.08 -0.78 5.22
CA ARG A 180 -25.51 -1.14 3.86
C ARG A 180 -26.78 -0.41 3.44
N PRO A 181 -26.89 0.07 2.21
CA PRO A 181 -25.86 0.15 1.17
C PRO A 181 -24.76 1.14 1.51
N VAL A 182 -23.89 1.40 0.54
CA VAL A 182 -22.69 2.22 0.69
C VAL A 182 -22.99 3.64 1.20
N THR A 183 -22.14 4.12 2.11
CA THR A 183 -22.15 5.47 2.66
C THR A 183 -20.71 5.97 2.81
N GLU A 184 -20.46 7.21 2.41
CA GLU A 184 -19.25 7.97 2.74
C GLU A 184 -19.65 9.22 3.55
N ALA A 185 -19.23 9.30 4.80
CA ALA A 185 -19.67 10.37 5.74
C ALA A 185 -18.57 10.70 6.76
N PRO A 186 -18.59 11.93 7.36
CA PRO A 186 -19.46 13.06 7.03
C PRO A 186 -19.14 13.70 5.67
N TYR A 187 -17.98 13.41 5.13
CA TYR A 187 -17.49 13.82 3.83
C TYR A 187 -16.94 12.61 3.10
N THR A 188 -16.92 12.65 1.76
CA THR A 188 -16.02 11.83 1.00
C THR A 188 -14.72 12.58 0.71
N TYR A 189 -13.65 11.88 0.31
CA TYR A 189 -12.36 12.49 0.04
C TYR A 189 -11.64 11.77 -1.10
N SER A 190 -10.80 12.51 -1.81
CA SER A 190 -10.11 12.01 -2.99
C SER A 190 -8.59 11.97 -2.86
N GLY A 191 -8.09 11.85 -1.64
CA GLY A 191 -6.66 11.95 -1.33
C GLY A 191 -6.14 13.38 -1.38
N LYS A 192 -4.89 13.59 -0.97
CA LYS A 192 -4.20 14.88 -0.96
C LYS A 192 -5.03 16.04 -0.36
N ASP A 193 -5.80 15.74 0.70
CA ASP A 193 -6.56 16.71 1.50
C ASP A 193 -7.81 17.34 0.84
N THR A 194 -8.34 16.74 -0.20
CA THR A 194 -9.57 17.23 -0.83
C THR A 194 -10.81 16.54 -0.27
N LEU A 195 -11.63 17.27 0.48
CA LEU A 195 -12.94 16.84 0.92
C LEU A 195 -14.04 17.28 -0.05
N THR A 196 -15.07 16.45 -0.16
CA THR A 196 -16.27 16.74 -0.94
C THR A 196 -17.52 16.31 -0.20
N GLU A 197 -18.70 16.46 -0.82
CA GLU A 197 -19.97 16.11 -0.22
C GLU A 197 -20.04 14.63 0.17
N ARG A 198 -20.79 14.34 1.22
CA ARG A 198 -21.12 12.98 1.63
C ARG A 198 -21.83 12.22 0.50
N TYR A 199 -21.72 10.89 0.56
CA TYR A 199 -22.40 10.00 -0.38
C TYR A 199 -23.25 9.00 0.40
N ASP A 200 -24.52 8.85 0.03
CA ASP A 200 -25.48 7.97 0.69
C ASP A 200 -26.29 7.18 -0.33
N GLU A 201 -26.35 5.86 -0.14
CA GLU A 201 -27.30 4.97 -0.81
C GLU A 201 -28.31 4.43 0.19
N TYR A 202 -29.47 4.00 -0.29
CA TYR A 202 -30.54 3.42 0.52
C TYR A 202 -31.07 2.13 -0.12
N LEU A 203 -31.29 1.11 0.69
CA LEU A 203 -31.96 -0.12 0.30
C LEU A 203 -33.46 0.11 0.21
N THR A 204 -34.08 -0.27 -0.90
CA THR A 204 -35.52 -0.23 -1.08
C THR A 204 -36.10 -1.65 -1.12
N LEU A 205 -36.99 -1.97 -0.19
CA LEU A 205 -37.69 -3.25 -0.14
C LEU A 205 -39.20 -3.06 -0.25
N THR A 206 -39.81 -3.75 -1.21
CA THR A 206 -41.26 -3.88 -1.32
C THR A 206 -41.84 -4.85 -0.28
N PRO A 207 -43.13 -4.80 0.06
CA PRO A 207 -43.75 -5.75 0.98
C PRO A 207 -43.46 -7.21 0.62
N GLY A 208 -43.05 -8.00 1.60
CA GLY A 208 -42.68 -9.42 1.44
C GLY A 208 -41.33 -9.67 0.79
N ALA A 209 -40.62 -8.64 0.30
CA ALA A 209 -39.28 -8.81 -0.26
C ALA A 209 -38.26 -9.15 0.84
N ARG A 210 -37.26 -9.95 0.47
CA ARG A 210 -36.18 -10.39 1.36
C ARG A 210 -34.83 -10.07 0.75
N PHE A 211 -33.86 -9.81 1.61
CA PHE A 211 -32.46 -9.62 1.24
C PHE A 211 -31.55 -10.39 2.19
N ALA A 212 -30.60 -11.16 1.66
CA ALA A 212 -29.65 -11.93 2.45
C ALA A 212 -28.24 -11.31 2.35
N LEU A 213 -27.56 -11.25 3.48
CA LEU A 213 -26.23 -10.62 3.62
C LEU A 213 -25.32 -11.49 4.47
N THR A 214 -24.07 -11.55 4.14
CA THR A 214 -23.04 -12.21 4.96
C THR A 214 -22.01 -11.19 5.47
N SER A 215 -21.62 -11.38 6.73
CA SER A 215 -20.55 -10.63 7.39
C SER A 215 -19.75 -11.55 8.28
N TYR A 216 -18.62 -11.10 8.75
CA TYR A 216 -17.74 -11.85 9.63
C TYR A 216 -17.36 -11.03 10.84
N ALA A 217 -17.41 -11.66 12.02
CA ALA A 217 -16.79 -11.16 13.22
C ALA A 217 -15.57 -12.02 13.55
N PHE A 218 -14.53 -11.37 14.01
CA PHE A 218 -13.30 -12.05 14.38
C PHE A 218 -12.84 -11.58 15.75
N ALA A 219 -12.34 -12.50 16.57
CA ALA A 219 -11.71 -12.19 17.84
C ALA A 219 -10.48 -13.07 18.04
N CYS A 220 -9.42 -12.51 18.61
CA CYS A 220 -8.16 -13.22 18.83
C CYS A 220 -7.44 -12.73 20.08
N VAL A 221 -6.46 -13.53 20.54
CA VAL A 221 -5.33 -13.02 21.31
C VAL A 221 -4.28 -12.57 20.29
N PRO A 222 -3.80 -11.32 20.33
CA PRO A 222 -2.82 -10.85 19.36
C PRO A 222 -1.55 -11.71 19.32
N MET A 223 -1.09 -12.04 18.11
CA MET A 223 0.12 -12.84 17.88
C MET A 223 1.37 -12.15 18.45
N TYR A 224 1.42 -10.84 18.31
CA TYR A 224 2.37 -9.94 18.95
C TYR A 224 1.59 -8.77 19.54
N GLU A 225 2.12 -8.14 20.58
CA GLU A 225 1.54 -6.90 21.10
C GLU A 225 1.38 -5.85 19.97
N ASN A 226 0.20 -5.25 19.87
CA ASN A 226 -0.19 -4.31 18.81
C ASN A 226 -0.31 -4.92 17.38
N TYR A 227 -0.45 -6.23 17.25
CA TYR A 227 -0.47 -6.95 15.98
C TYR A 227 -1.68 -7.88 15.82
N ALA A 228 -2.84 -7.55 16.38
CA ALA A 228 -4.07 -8.29 16.07
C ALA A 228 -4.40 -8.28 14.56
N ALA A 229 -3.92 -7.27 13.84
CA ALA A 229 -3.97 -7.22 12.38
C ALA A 229 -3.30 -8.43 11.71
N ALA A 230 -2.18 -8.96 12.25
CA ALA A 230 -1.53 -10.15 11.71
C ALA A 230 -2.45 -11.38 11.78
N ASN A 231 -3.14 -11.56 12.93
CA ASN A 231 -4.13 -12.63 13.09
C ASN A 231 -5.30 -12.46 12.12
N LEU A 232 -5.82 -11.24 11.97
CA LEU A 232 -6.91 -10.93 11.03
C LEU A 232 -6.51 -11.23 9.58
N LEU A 233 -5.32 -10.80 9.14
CA LEU A 233 -4.82 -11.02 7.78
C LEU A 233 -4.64 -12.51 7.48
N ASP A 234 -4.21 -13.31 8.47
CA ASP A 234 -4.11 -14.75 8.31
C ASP A 234 -5.48 -15.40 8.13
N ARG A 235 -6.50 -14.94 8.88
CA ARG A 235 -7.87 -15.47 8.80
C ARG A 235 -8.62 -14.96 7.59
N ALA A 236 -8.43 -13.72 7.19
CA ALA A 236 -9.03 -13.17 5.97
C ALA A 236 -8.57 -13.93 4.71
N ALA A 237 -7.31 -14.36 4.68
CA ALA A 237 -6.76 -15.16 3.58
C ALA A 237 -7.41 -16.57 3.43
N GLU A 238 -8.10 -17.05 4.46
CA GLU A 238 -8.87 -18.31 4.37
C GLU A 238 -10.26 -18.11 3.76
N ILE A 239 -10.76 -16.87 3.78
CA ILE A 239 -12.06 -16.49 3.19
C ILE A 239 -11.88 -15.98 1.77
N PHE A 240 -10.89 -15.07 1.59
CA PHE A 240 -10.60 -14.41 0.33
C PHE A 240 -9.41 -15.11 -0.32
N ASP A 241 -9.67 -15.97 -1.28
CA ASP A 241 -8.63 -16.70 -2.01
C ASP A 241 -7.77 -15.74 -2.82
N PHE A 242 -6.45 -15.90 -2.73
CA PHE A 242 -5.45 -15.12 -3.48
C PHE A 242 -5.04 -15.75 -4.81
N ASP A 243 -5.60 -16.89 -5.18
CA ASP A 243 -5.22 -17.58 -6.41
C ASP A 243 -5.61 -16.75 -7.64
N ARG A 244 -4.60 -16.23 -8.32
CA ARG A 244 -4.72 -15.54 -9.60
C ARG A 244 -3.48 -15.81 -10.44
N THR A 245 -3.69 -16.20 -11.68
CA THR A 245 -2.61 -16.33 -12.65
C THR A 245 -2.17 -14.94 -13.11
N PRO A 246 -0.86 -14.61 -13.06
CA PRO A 246 -0.35 -13.38 -13.64
C PRO A 246 -0.67 -13.27 -15.13
N VAL A 247 -1.01 -12.06 -15.59
CA VAL A 247 -1.36 -11.80 -17.01
C VAL A 247 -0.15 -11.83 -17.95
N LEU A 248 1.05 -11.75 -17.40
CA LEU A 248 2.33 -11.84 -18.13
C LEU A 248 3.23 -12.86 -17.45
N THR A 249 4.03 -13.59 -18.24
CA THR A 249 5.07 -14.44 -17.69
C THR A 249 6.23 -13.61 -17.11
N PRO A 250 7.04 -14.18 -16.21
CA PRO A 250 8.23 -13.50 -15.70
C PRO A 250 9.20 -13.05 -16.83
N GLU A 251 9.37 -13.85 -17.86
CA GLU A 251 10.22 -13.51 -19.01
C GLU A 251 9.67 -12.34 -19.83
N GLN A 252 8.36 -12.33 -20.08
CA GLN A 252 7.69 -11.20 -20.74
C GLN A 252 7.83 -9.93 -19.88
N THR A 253 7.63 -10.05 -18.58
CA THR A 253 7.75 -8.94 -17.64
C THR A 253 9.17 -8.38 -17.60
N TRP A 254 10.20 -9.24 -17.63
CA TRP A 254 11.61 -8.83 -17.72
C TRP A 254 11.87 -8.04 -19.00
N ASN A 255 11.52 -8.62 -20.15
CA ASN A 255 11.79 -7.99 -21.45
C ASN A 255 11.09 -6.63 -21.58
N LEU A 256 9.81 -6.55 -21.19
CA LEU A 256 9.05 -5.30 -21.17
C LEU A 256 9.66 -4.28 -20.19
N GLY A 257 10.17 -4.71 -19.04
CA GLY A 257 10.87 -3.84 -18.10
C GLY A 257 12.14 -3.23 -18.71
N ILE A 258 12.93 -4.04 -19.43
CA ILE A 258 14.13 -3.58 -20.17
C ILE A 258 13.75 -2.60 -21.28
N ASP A 259 12.71 -2.90 -22.06
CA ASP A 259 12.24 -2.01 -23.12
C ASP A 259 11.81 -0.66 -22.55
N TYR A 260 11.11 -0.67 -21.42
CA TYR A 260 10.70 0.57 -20.76
C TYR A 260 11.89 1.34 -20.18
N ALA A 261 12.83 0.69 -19.51
CA ALA A 261 14.03 1.34 -19.00
C ALA A 261 14.88 1.99 -20.14
N LYS A 262 14.94 1.35 -21.32
CA LYS A 262 15.56 1.95 -22.52
C LYS A 262 14.79 3.18 -23.02
N ALA A 263 13.46 3.15 -22.98
CA ALA A 263 12.62 4.30 -23.40
C ALA A 263 12.75 5.50 -22.46
N LEU A 264 13.17 5.28 -21.21
CA LEU A 264 13.39 6.33 -20.21
C LEU A 264 14.79 6.94 -20.25
N LEU A 265 15.70 6.44 -21.11
CA LEU A 265 17.03 7.00 -21.26
C LEU A 265 16.96 8.39 -21.88
N TYR A 266 17.55 9.37 -21.20
CA TYR A 266 17.53 10.77 -21.58
C TYR A 266 18.93 11.37 -21.55
N ASP A 267 19.28 12.17 -22.57
CA ASP A 267 20.57 12.86 -22.63
C ASP A 267 20.57 14.11 -21.75
N TYR A 268 21.43 14.14 -20.74
CA TYR A 268 21.58 15.24 -19.82
C TYR A 268 23.06 15.57 -19.59
N GLU A 269 23.50 16.78 -19.97
CA GLU A 269 24.87 17.28 -19.78
C GLU A 269 25.96 16.32 -20.30
N GLY A 270 25.71 15.63 -21.41
CA GLY A 270 26.64 14.68 -22.00
C GLY A 270 26.60 13.26 -21.41
N HIS A 271 25.73 13.01 -20.45
CA HIS A 271 25.46 11.70 -19.88
C HIS A 271 24.03 11.21 -20.27
N LYS A 272 23.81 9.90 -20.17
CA LYS A 272 22.45 9.36 -20.16
C LYS A 272 22.00 9.17 -18.71
N LEU A 273 20.79 9.57 -18.41
CA LEU A 273 20.12 9.36 -17.13
C LEU A 273 18.73 8.76 -17.37
N ILE A 274 18.10 8.21 -16.35
CA ILE A 274 16.72 7.73 -16.38
C ILE A 274 15.81 8.86 -15.95
N ILE A 275 14.78 9.19 -16.76
CA ILE A 275 13.77 10.19 -16.37
C ILE A 275 12.70 9.57 -15.48
N THR A 276 12.11 10.37 -14.59
CA THR A 276 11.10 9.93 -13.62
C THR A 276 9.83 9.43 -14.26
N HIS A 277 9.31 10.20 -15.22
CA HIS A 277 8.01 9.95 -15.82
C HIS A 277 8.07 10.02 -17.34
N PHE A 278 7.40 9.10 -17.97
CA PHE A 278 7.01 9.23 -19.37
C PHE A 278 5.51 9.50 -19.42
N ALA A 279 5.13 10.76 -19.51
CA ALA A 279 3.73 11.15 -19.67
C ALA A 279 3.61 12.26 -20.72
N PRO A 280 2.70 12.14 -21.68
CA PRO A 280 2.37 13.22 -22.58
C PRO A 280 1.76 14.37 -21.78
N ARG A 281 2.41 15.53 -21.76
CA ARG A 281 1.94 16.75 -21.07
C ARG A 281 0.54 17.17 -21.49
N LEU A 282 0.18 16.83 -22.72
CA LEU A 282 -1.06 17.28 -23.35
C LEU A 282 -2.29 16.91 -22.51
N PHE A 283 -2.29 15.73 -21.90
CA PHE A 283 -3.45 15.15 -21.22
C PHE A 283 -3.42 15.30 -19.71
N ARG A 284 -2.30 15.73 -19.16
CA ARG A 284 -2.17 15.87 -17.69
C ARG A 284 -2.76 17.21 -17.24
N SER A 285 -3.70 17.14 -16.30
CA SER A 285 -4.05 18.27 -15.46
C SER A 285 -3.33 18.14 -14.12
N GLN A 286 -2.94 19.26 -13.52
CA GLN A 286 -2.61 19.28 -12.10
C GLN A 286 -3.86 18.78 -11.33
N HIS A 287 -3.69 17.81 -10.45
CA HIS A 287 -4.77 17.25 -9.61
C HIS A 287 -5.81 16.35 -10.29
N GLY A 288 -5.56 15.81 -11.47
CA GLY A 288 -6.48 14.86 -12.11
C GLY A 288 -7.79 15.46 -12.64
N ALA A 289 -7.94 16.79 -12.71
CA ALA A 289 -9.12 17.41 -13.29
C ALA A 289 -9.19 17.19 -14.81
N ALA A 290 -10.38 17.01 -15.36
CA ALA A 290 -10.58 16.92 -16.79
C ALA A 290 -10.05 18.18 -17.47
N ILE A 291 -9.34 17.99 -18.56
CA ILE A 291 -8.93 19.08 -19.43
C ILE A 291 -10.14 19.44 -20.29
N THR A 292 -10.57 20.71 -20.26
CA THR A 292 -11.66 21.15 -21.11
C THR A 292 -11.26 21.09 -22.59
N PRO A 293 -12.21 20.99 -23.54
CA PRO A 293 -11.89 21.02 -24.97
C PRO A 293 -11.09 22.28 -25.38
N GLU A 294 -11.40 23.43 -24.81
CA GLU A 294 -10.71 24.70 -25.08
C GLU A 294 -9.26 24.66 -24.56
N GLU A 295 -9.05 24.15 -23.38
CA GLU A 295 -7.71 23.98 -22.82
C GLU A 295 -6.91 22.95 -23.61
N MET A 296 -7.53 21.86 -24.07
CA MET A 296 -6.90 20.88 -24.94
C MET A 296 -6.47 21.53 -26.28
N GLU A 297 -7.34 22.29 -26.89
CA GLU A 297 -7.02 23.00 -28.14
C GLU A 297 -5.86 23.99 -27.94
N ARG A 298 -5.83 24.69 -26.83
CA ARG A 298 -4.72 25.59 -26.46
C ARG A 298 -3.40 24.81 -26.32
N ARG A 299 -3.41 23.70 -25.59
CA ARG A 299 -2.23 22.86 -25.37
C ARG A 299 -1.69 22.24 -26.66
N MET A 300 -2.57 21.83 -27.57
CA MET A 300 -2.17 21.27 -28.87
C MET A 300 -1.37 22.26 -29.73
N LYS A 301 -1.51 23.57 -29.50
CA LYS A 301 -0.79 24.63 -30.20
C LYS A 301 0.51 25.04 -29.52
N ASP A 302 0.77 24.57 -28.30
CA ASP A 302 1.91 24.96 -27.47
C ASP A 302 2.98 23.86 -27.47
N PRO A 303 4.19 24.13 -27.97
CA PRO A 303 5.30 23.17 -27.98
C PRO A 303 5.60 22.57 -26.61
N TYR A 304 5.40 23.34 -25.53
CA TYR A 304 5.59 22.85 -24.16
C TYR A 304 4.75 21.60 -23.86
N TYR A 305 3.53 21.51 -24.40
CA TYR A 305 2.63 20.38 -24.19
C TYR A 305 2.73 19.29 -25.25
N THR A 306 3.23 19.60 -26.45
CA THR A 306 3.24 18.65 -27.56
C THR A 306 4.54 17.87 -27.69
N GLU A 307 5.62 18.32 -27.06
CA GLU A 307 6.87 17.57 -27.00
C GLU A 307 6.79 16.41 -26.02
N LEU A 308 6.83 15.20 -26.56
CA LEU A 308 6.80 13.97 -25.76
C LEU A 308 8.07 13.81 -24.92
N GLY A 309 7.92 13.24 -23.71
CA GLY A 309 9.04 12.84 -22.86
C GLY A 309 9.74 13.94 -22.09
N ARG A 310 9.29 15.20 -22.22
CA ARG A 310 9.91 16.33 -21.52
C ARG A 310 9.09 16.84 -20.35
N PHE A 311 8.09 16.10 -19.91
CA PHE A 311 7.15 16.59 -18.90
C PHE A 311 7.78 16.75 -17.52
N ASP A 312 8.55 15.78 -17.08
CA ASP A 312 9.32 15.80 -15.85
C ASP A 312 10.75 15.37 -16.17
N GLU A 313 11.56 16.27 -16.66
CA GLU A 313 13.01 16.08 -16.78
C GLU A 313 13.63 16.12 -15.38
N ARG A 314 13.08 15.26 -14.51
CA ARG A 314 13.55 14.99 -13.18
C ARG A 314 14.30 13.68 -13.20
N PHE A 315 15.43 13.65 -12.53
CA PHE A 315 16.29 12.48 -12.40
C PHE A 315 16.53 12.22 -10.93
N GLU A 316 16.26 11.02 -10.46
CA GLU A 316 16.45 10.60 -9.08
C GLU A 316 17.27 9.31 -9.03
N MET A 317 18.12 9.18 -8.00
CA MET A 317 18.89 7.94 -7.80
C MET A 317 18.01 6.75 -7.44
N GLY A 318 17.09 6.96 -6.53
CA GLY A 318 16.11 6.02 -6.04
C GLY A 318 14.70 6.54 -6.23
N TRP A 319 13.81 6.36 -5.25
CA TRP A 319 12.45 6.84 -5.19
C TRP A 319 11.65 6.65 -6.50
N ALA A 320 11.16 7.75 -7.11
CA ALA A 320 10.27 7.69 -8.26
C ALA A 320 10.96 7.29 -9.58
N ASP A 321 12.23 7.58 -9.76
CA ASP A 321 12.97 7.14 -10.95
C ASP A 321 13.49 5.73 -10.81
N GLN A 322 13.93 5.38 -9.61
CA GLN A 322 14.77 4.21 -9.44
C GLN A 322 15.90 4.19 -10.47
N GLY A 323 16.54 5.36 -10.67
CA GLY A 323 17.49 5.56 -11.78
C GLY A 323 18.65 4.60 -11.72
N LEU A 324 19.25 4.39 -10.54
CA LEU A 324 20.35 3.43 -10.38
C LEU A 324 19.86 1.97 -10.46
N LEU A 325 18.68 1.66 -9.95
CA LEU A 325 18.11 0.31 -10.05
C LEU A 325 17.80 -0.04 -11.52
N ASN A 326 17.14 0.86 -12.27
CA ASN A 326 16.92 0.68 -13.71
C ASN A 326 18.24 0.47 -14.45
N ALA A 327 19.26 1.30 -14.18
CA ALA A 327 20.57 1.18 -14.80
C ALA A 327 21.25 -0.16 -14.47
N ARG A 328 21.16 -0.64 -13.22
CA ARG A 328 21.70 -1.97 -12.87
C ARG A 328 20.95 -3.09 -13.59
N MET A 329 19.62 -3.00 -13.75
CA MET A 329 18.86 -3.98 -14.52
C MET A 329 19.26 -3.99 -16.00
N LEU A 330 19.50 -2.81 -16.60
CA LEU A 330 20.09 -2.71 -17.95
C LEU A 330 21.47 -3.39 -18.02
N ALA A 331 22.33 -3.18 -17.01
CA ALA A 331 23.65 -3.84 -16.97
C ALA A 331 23.54 -5.37 -16.85
N VAL A 332 22.62 -5.87 -16.03
CA VAL A 332 22.37 -7.31 -15.87
C VAL A 332 21.89 -7.93 -17.19
N ASP A 333 20.93 -7.29 -17.87
CA ASP A 333 20.42 -7.76 -19.16
C ASP A 333 21.50 -7.68 -20.25
N ALA A 334 22.25 -6.59 -20.30
CA ALA A 334 23.36 -6.38 -21.22
C ALA A 334 24.42 -7.50 -21.09
N ALA A 335 24.81 -7.83 -19.87
CA ALA A 335 25.78 -8.92 -19.63
C ALA A 335 25.22 -10.28 -20.07
N LYS A 336 23.93 -10.56 -19.81
CA LYS A 336 23.26 -11.79 -20.26
C LYS A 336 23.23 -11.92 -21.80
N ARG A 337 23.05 -10.80 -22.51
CA ARG A 337 22.97 -10.77 -24.00
C ARG A 337 24.28 -10.50 -24.71
N GLY A 338 25.32 -10.12 -23.98
CA GLY A 338 26.60 -9.69 -24.57
C GLY A 338 26.51 -8.30 -25.24
N ASP A 339 25.56 -7.47 -24.84
CA ASP A 339 25.33 -6.10 -25.36
C ASP A 339 26.29 -5.11 -24.67
N ARG A 340 27.43 -4.85 -25.30
CA ARG A 340 28.45 -3.99 -24.73
C ARG A 340 28.03 -2.53 -24.63
N ASP A 341 27.33 -2.02 -25.64
CA ASP A 341 26.93 -0.62 -25.72
C ASP A 341 25.91 -0.31 -24.61
N LEU A 342 24.98 -1.23 -24.34
CA LEU A 342 24.02 -1.10 -23.25
C LEU A 342 24.69 -1.19 -21.88
N LEU A 343 25.70 -2.07 -21.74
CA LEU A 343 26.49 -2.16 -20.49
C LEU A 343 27.26 -0.86 -20.23
N ASP A 344 27.90 -0.28 -21.25
CA ASP A 344 28.62 0.97 -21.15
C ASP A 344 27.67 2.15 -20.85
N THR A 345 26.47 2.15 -21.42
CA THR A 345 25.41 3.11 -21.08
C THR A 345 25.03 3.01 -19.60
N ALA A 346 24.76 1.82 -19.09
CA ALA A 346 24.42 1.61 -17.69
C ALA A 346 25.55 2.05 -16.74
N ILE A 347 26.80 1.73 -17.08
CA ILE A 347 27.99 2.20 -16.34
C ILE A 347 28.04 3.73 -16.34
N GLY A 348 27.80 4.37 -17.49
CA GLY A 348 27.79 5.84 -17.60
C GLY A 348 26.78 6.53 -16.68
N ILE A 349 25.61 5.91 -16.46
CA ILE A 349 24.61 6.43 -15.51
C ILE A 349 25.17 6.41 -14.08
N PHE A 350 25.80 5.32 -13.67
CA PHE A 350 26.43 5.20 -12.35
C PHE A 350 27.62 6.17 -12.19
N ASP A 351 28.45 6.32 -13.22
CA ASP A 351 29.56 7.28 -13.23
C ASP A 351 29.04 8.71 -13.03
N ALA A 352 27.97 9.10 -13.76
CA ALA A 352 27.36 10.43 -13.65
C ALA A 352 26.86 10.74 -12.22
N TRP A 353 26.24 9.78 -11.55
CA TRP A 353 25.81 9.95 -10.16
C TRP A 353 27.01 9.97 -9.19
N ALA A 354 28.03 9.13 -9.40
CA ALA A 354 29.20 9.08 -8.54
C ALA A 354 30.01 10.39 -8.55
N GLU A 355 30.08 11.07 -9.69
CA GLU A 355 30.77 12.35 -9.87
C GLU A 355 30.11 13.51 -9.11
N LYS A 356 28.82 13.40 -8.81
CA LYS A 356 28.05 14.46 -8.10
C LYS A 356 28.21 14.42 -6.58
N GLN A 357 28.83 13.40 -6.02
CA GLN A 357 29.01 13.24 -4.58
C GLN A 357 30.05 14.22 -4.03
N GLN A 358 29.69 14.94 -2.96
CA GLN A 358 30.58 15.83 -2.22
C GLN A 358 31.55 15.07 -1.31
N GLU A 359 32.55 15.77 -0.78
CA GLU A 359 33.55 15.16 0.12
C GLU A 359 32.96 14.58 1.40
N ASN A 360 31.88 15.24 1.93
CA ASN A 360 31.15 14.74 3.11
C ASN A 360 30.19 13.56 2.82
N GLY A 361 30.17 13.06 1.60
CA GLY A 361 29.33 11.94 1.19
C GLY A 361 27.94 12.31 0.67
N LEU A 362 27.47 13.51 0.92
CA LEU A 362 26.14 13.97 0.48
C LEU A 362 26.18 14.44 -0.99
N LEU A 363 24.99 14.48 -1.59
CA LEU A 363 24.77 15.02 -2.93
C LEU A 363 23.30 15.43 -3.06
N TYR A 364 22.97 16.17 -4.10
CA TYR A 364 21.56 16.29 -4.50
C TYR A 364 21.08 14.95 -5.01
N SER A 365 20.05 14.39 -4.39
CA SER A 365 19.47 13.10 -4.76
C SER A 365 18.55 13.18 -5.95
N GLN A 366 18.19 14.38 -6.37
CA GLN A 366 17.33 14.70 -7.50
C GLN A 366 17.89 15.90 -8.28
N PHE A 367 17.64 15.89 -9.59
CA PHE A 367 17.90 17.02 -10.48
C PHE A 367 16.64 17.32 -11.27
N GLN A 368 16.31 18.60 -11.45
CA GLN A 368 15.22 19.05 -12.31
C GLN A 368 15.74 20.11 -13.27
N GLN A 369 15.41 19.98 -14.53
CA GLN A 369 15.87 20.93 -15.54
C GLN A 369 15.02 22.19 -15.58
N TYR A 370 13.73 22.11 -15.26
CA TYR A 370 12.78 23.21 -15.43
C TYR A 370 12.11 23.73 -14.16
N TYR A 371 12.34 23.12 -13.00
CA TYR A 371 11.74 23.59 -11.75
C TYR A 371 12.79 24.28 -10.88
N VAL A 372 12.49 25.51 -10.48
CA VAL A 372 13.30 26.24 -9.51
C VAL A 372 13.24 25.53 -8.16
N LYS A 373 14.39 25.22 -7.62
CA LYS A 373 14.62 24.42 -6.38
C LYS A 373 13.83 24.87 -5.14
N GLU A 374 13.29 26.07 -5.15
CA GLU A 374 12.77 26.76 -3.96
C GLU A 374 11.32 26.39 -3.61
N THR A 375 10.62 25.64 -4.43
CA THR A 375 9.17 25.41 -4.27
C THR A 375 8.75 23.97 -3.95
N TYR A 376 9.70 23.03 -3.91
CA TYR A 376 9.39 21.62 -3.60
C TYR A 376 10.21 21.11 -2.43
N ASP A 377 9.54 20.53 -1.43
CA ASP A 377 10.14 19.76 -0.33
C ASP A 377 11.03 18.60 -0.81
N PHE A 378 10.89 18.21 -2.07
CA PHE A 378 11.66 17.15 -2.74
C PHE A 378 13.09 17.55 -3.12
N ALA A 379 13.38 18.83 -3.24
CA ALA A 379 14.72 19.30 -3.65
C ALA A 379 15.76 19.10 -2.55
N THR A 380 15.35 18.83 -1.33
CA THR A 380 16.25 18.57 -0.21
C THR A 380 16.79 17.15 -0.32
N PRO A 381 18.12 16.94 -0.18
CA PRO A 381 18.69 15.59 -0.09
C PRO A 381 17.94 14.74 0.93
N ASP A 382 17.46 13.57 0.53
CA ASP A 382 16.60 12.74 1.35
C ASP A 382 17.17 11.32 1.56
N VAL A 383 16.82 10.74 2.71
CA VAL A 383 17.38 9.47 3.16
C VAL A 383 16.86 8.26 2.35
N CYS A 384 15.68 8.38 1.73
CA CYS A 384 15.17 7.33 0.86
C CYS A 384 16.07 7.16 -0.38
N ASN A 385 16.33 8.24 -1.10
CA ASN A 385 17.24 8.24 -2.23
C ASN A 385 18.66 7.82 -1.83
N PHE A 386 19.14 8.27 -0.67
CA PHE A 386 20.46 7.89 -0.18
C PHE A 386 20.57 6.40 0.14
N GLY A 387 19.56 5.81 0.79
CA GLY A 387 19.54 4.38 1.08
C GLY A 387 19.56 3.54 -0.19
N TRP A 388 18.72 3.90 -1.18
CA TRP A 388 18.75 3.28 -2.49
C TRP A 388 20.09 3.50 -3.20
N GLY A 389 20.60 4.73 -3.20
CA GLY A 389 21.86 5.09 -3.86
C GLY A 389 23.04 4.30 -3.31
N ALA A 390 23.20 4.21 -2.01
CA ALA A 390 24.28 3.42 -1.37
C ALA A 390 24.15 1.93 -1.71
N ALA A 391 22.94 1.38 -1.61
CA ALA A 391 22.70 -0.03 -1.89
C ALA A 391 22.98 -0.37 -3.36
N GLU A 392 22.48 0.40 -4.31
CA GLU A 392 22.66 0.12 -5.74
C GLU A 392 24.10 0.35 -6.21
N MET A 393 24.81 1.35 -5.66
CA MET A 393 26.26 1.53 -5.93
C MET A 393 27.08 0.33 -5.44
N ALA A 394 26.78 -0.18 -4.23
CA ALA A 394 27.45 -1.37 -3.71
C ALA A 394 27.15 -2.64 -4.53
N ARG A 395 25.88 -2.82 -4.92
CA ARG A 395 25.44 -3.94 -5.76
C ARG A 395 26.05 -3.90 -7.16
N MET A 396 26.10 -2.71 -7.77
CA MET A 396 26.72 -2.54 -9.09
C MET A 396 28.23 -2.75 -9.04
N TYR A 397 28.90 -2.28 -7.97
CA TYR A 397 30.31 -2.58 -7.74
C TYR A 397 30.58 -4.09 -7.72
N THR A 398 29.78 -4.84 -6.94
CA THR A 398 29.91 -6.30 -6.84
C THR A 398 29.62 -6.98 -8.19
N PHE A 399 28.58 -6.54 -8.88
CA PHE A 399 28.19 -7.10 -10.18
C PHE A 399 29.29 -6.91 -11.24
N LEU A 400 29.85 -5.71 -11.34
CA LEU A 400 30.93 -5.41 -12.32
C LEU A 400 32.24 -6.11 -11.98
N ALA A 401 32.60 -6.20 -10.70
CA ALA A 401 33.77 -6.96 -10.25
C ALA A 401 33.70 -8.43 -10.68
N ALA A 402 32.52 -9.05 -10.60
CA ALA A 402 32.27 -10.41 -11.07
C ALA A 402 32.42 -10.55 -12.62
N GLN A 403 32.26 -9.44 -13.36
CA GLN A 403 32.50 -9.36 -14.81
C GLN A 403 33.94 -8.96 -15.16
N GLY A 404 34.83 -8.81 -14.16
CA GLY A 404 36.20 -8.37 -14.35
C GLY A 404 36.34 -6.86 -14.61
N ILE A 405 35.32 -6.06 -14.31
CA ILE A 405 35.35 -4.61 -14.49
C ILE A 405 35.51 -3.97 -13.11
N ASP A 406 36.60 -3.24 -12.88
CA ASP A 406 36.88 -2.55 -11.63
C ASP A 406 36.33 -1.11 -11.65
N LYS A 407 35.43 -0.79 -10.71
CA LYS A 407 34.83 0.54 -10.52
C LYS A 407 34.92 0.98 -9.06
N PRO A 408 36.12 1.26 -8.55
CA PRO A 408 36.31 1.63 -7.14
C PRO A 408 35.57 2.90 -6.72
N ALA A 409 35.17 3.74 -7.67
CA ALA A 409 34.35 4.95 -7.41
C ALA A 409 33.00 4.58 -6.77
N TYR A 410 32.38 3.46 -7.17
CA TYR A 410 31.07 3.03 -6.63
C TYR A 410 31.19 2.55 -5.19
N LYS A 411 32.27 1.80 -4.87
CA LYS A 411 32.59 1.45 -3.49
C LYS A 411 32.84 2.70 -2.64
N ARG A 412 33.61 3.68 -3.15
CA ARG A 412 33.86 4.95 -2.44
C ARG A 412 32.58 5.74 -2.20
N PHE A 413 31.67 5.77 -3.18
CA PHE A 413 30.39 6.43 -3.05
C PHE A 413 29.57 5.83 -1.89
N ALA A 414 29.38 4.52 -1.87
CA ALA A 414 28.63 3.82 -0.83
C ALA A 414 29.28 4.05 0.56
N VAL A 415 30.61 3.93 0.64
CA VAL A 415 31.37 4.14 1.88
C VAL A 415 31.17 5.55 2.43
N ARG A 416 31.41 6.60 1.62
CA ARG A 416 31.31 8.00 2.08
C ARG A 416 29.89 8.34 2.54
N LEU A 417 28.89 7.89 1.79
CA LEU A 417 27.50 8.14 2.15
C LEU A 417 27.13 7.42 3.45
N CYS A 418 27.53 6.16 3.61
CA CYS A 418 27.29 5.41 4.83
C CYS A 418 28.08 5.92 6.02
N ASP A 419 29.34 6.37 5.83
CA ASP A 419 30.13 7.02 6.91
C ASP A 419 29.42 8.24 7.46
N PHE A 420 28.85 9.10 6.58
CA PHE A 420 28.04 10.24 7.03
C PHE A 420 26.90 9.80 7.95
N PHE A 421 26.14 8.78 7.57
CA PHE A 421 24.99 8.33 8.37
C PHE A 421 25.40 7.51 9.62
N VAL A 422 26.56 6.87 9.63
CA VAL A 422 27.16 6.28 10.85
C VAL A 422 27.46 7.37 11.89
N GLU A 423 28.03 8.49 11.43
CA GLU A 423 28.41 9.62 12.29
C GLU A 423 27.19 10.45 12.76
N HIS A 424 26.12 10.50 11.96
CA HIS A 424 24.95 11.35 12.21
C HIS A 424 23.71 10.58 12.67
N PHE A 425 23.80 9.30 13.00
CA PHE A 425 22.70 8.57 13.59
C PHE A 425 22.29 9.18 14.95
N SER A 426 21.00 9.49 15.09
CA SER A 426 20.45 10.14 16.27
C SER A 426 19.53 9.20 17.06
N GLU A 427 19.75 9.08 18.37
CA GLU A 427 18.84 8.36 19.27
C GLU A 427 17.47 9.07 19.43
N LYS A 428 17.33 10.28 18.93
CA LYS A 428 16.08 11.05 18.95
C LYS A 428 15.21 10.80 17.72
N TYR A 429 15.81 10.73 16.52
CA TYR A 429 15.07 10.69 15.26
C TYR A 429 15.62 9.67 14.23
N GLY A 430 16.60 8.86 14.60
CA GLY A 430 17.25 7.93 13.70
C GLY A 430 18.07 8.65 12.63
N PHE A 431 17.83 8.35 11.37
CA PHE A 431 18.50 9.01 10.23
C PHE A 431 17.74 10.26 9.71
N GLY A 432 16.57 10.59 10.28
CA GLY A 432 15.73 11.67 9.77
C GLY A 432 15.13 11.37 8.39
N LYS A 433 14.56 12.40 7.76
CA LYS A 433 13.99 12.33 6.40
C LYS A 433 14.82 13.10 5.39
N SER A 434 15.15 14.36 5.68
CA SER A 434 15.87 15.25 4.74
C SER A 434 17.01 15.99 5.41
N TRP A 435 18.02 16.30 4.61
CA TRP A 435 19.25 16.91 5.04
C TRP A 435 19.66 18.06 4.12
N THR A 436 20.36 19.05 4.63
CA THR A 436 21.07 20.02 3.79
C THR A 436 22.39 19.41 3.30
N LEU A 437 22.96 19.95 2.23
CA LEU A 437 24.26 19.51 1.72
C LEU A 437 25.43 19.75 2.70
N ASP A 438 25.28 20.70 3.63
CA ASP A 438 26.24 20.95 4.68
C ASP A 438 26.04 20.10 5.94
N GLY A 439 25.13 19.10 5.87
CA GLY A 439 25.00 18.06 6.89
C GLY A 439 24.07 18.38 8.04
N LYS A 440 23.10 19.29 7.88
CA LYS A 440 22.03 19.50 8.87
C LYS A 440 20.80 18.69 8.54
N CYS A 441 20.24 17.97 9.54
CA CYS A 441 18.92 17.37 9.42
C CYS A 441 17.86 18.48 9.41
N VAL A 442 17.06 18.52 8.34
CA VAL A 442 15.97 19.50 8.14
C VAL A 442 14.65 18.95 8.62
N MET A 443 14.40 17.65 8.38
CA MET A 443 13.18 16.95 8.77
C MET A 443 13.55 15.71 9.57
N GLU A 444 13.18 15.71 10.85
CA GLU A 444 13.49 14.62 11.79
C GLU A 444 12.47 13.48 11.76
N ASN A 445 11.30 13.67 11.12
CA ASN A 445 10.14 12.80 11.26
C ASN A 445 10.17 11.60 10.33
N GLY A 446 9.41 10.58 10.74
CA GLY A 446 9.01 9.45 9.91
C GLY A 446 9.92 8.24 9.99
N SER A 447 9.42 7.16 9.46
CA SER A 447 10.10 5.86 9.39
C SER A 447 11.00 5.74 8.15
N ILE A 448 10.96 6.74 7.28
CA ILE A 448 11.67 6.75 5.98
C ILE A 448 13.18 6.56 6.10
N GLY A 449 13.77 6.93 7.25
CA GLY A 449 15.18 6.64 7.53
C GLY A 449 15.54 5.16 7.47
N GLY A 450 14.56 4.27 7.56
CA GLY A 450 14.74 2.83 7.39
C GLY A 450 15.36 2.43 6.05
N PHE A 451 15.19 3.22 5.00
CA PHE A 451 15.85 2.95 3.71
C PHE A 451 17.38 2.93 3.81
N MET A 452 17.97 3.67 4.74
CA MET A 452 19.43 3.67 4.93
C MET A 452 19.98 2.33 5.45
N LEU A 453 19.16 1.53 6.14
CA LEU A 453 19.57 0.22 6.65
C LEU A 453 20.07 -0.70 5.52
N THR A 454 19.37 -0.73 4.38
CA THR A 454 19.81 -1.54 3.22
C THR A 454 21.14 -1.04 2.67
N GLY A 455 21.33 0.28 2.58
CA GLY A 455 22.59 0.89 2.17
C GLY A 455 23.76 0.51 3.09
N LEU A 456 23.56 0.58 4.40
CA LEU A 456 24.55 0.15 5.41
C LEU A 456 24.90 -1.33 5.29
N MET A 457 23.90 -2.21 5.15
CA MET A 457 24.13 -3.65 5.03
C MET A 457 24.87 -4.03 3.75
N GLU A 458 24.53 -3.43 2.59
CA GLU A 458 25.26 -3.68 1.34
C GLU A 458 26.68 -3.10 1.41
N THR A 459 26.88 -1.96 2.07
CA THR A 459 28.22 -1.39 2.28
C THR A 459 29.07 -2.26 3.22
N TYR A 460 28.46 -2.83 4.27
CA TYR A 460 29.11 -3.84 5.11
C TYR A 460 29.56 -5.04 4.26
N ARG A 461 28.71 -5.58 3.39
CA ARG A 461 29.03 -6.73 2.55
C ARG A 461 30.24 -6.52 1.64
N ILE A 462 30.43 -5.30 1.11
CA ILE A 462 31.58 -5.00 0.21
C ILE A 462 32.84 -4.55 0.94
N THR A 463 32.75 -4.20 2.24
CA THR A 463 33.88 -3.67 3.02
C THR A 463 34.34 -4.58 4.12
N GLY A 464 33.44 -5.35 4.75
CA GLY A 464 33.66 -6.09 5.98
C GLY A 464 33.76 -5.18 7.22
N ASP A 465 33.51 -3.86 7.10
CA ASP A 465 33.61 -2.93 8.23
C ASP A 465 32.37 -3.01 9.12
N ARG A 466 32.56 -3.50 10.32
CA ARG A 466 31.48 -3.73 11.29
C ARG A 466 30.74 -2.48 11.74
N ARG A 467 31.34 -1.29 11.58
CA ARG A 467 30.63 -0.02 11.92
C ARG A 467 29.29 0.08 11.21
N TYR A 468 29.22 -0.36 9.96
CA TYR A 468 27.97 -0.35 9.17
C TYR A 468 26.94 -1.34 9.72
N LEU A 469 27.35 -2.56 10.02
CA LEU A 469 26.47 -3.57 10.64
C LEU A 469 25.99 -3.11 12.02
N ASP A 470 26.89 -2.63 12.89
CA ASP A 470 26.56 -2.20 14.23
C ASP A 470 25.60 -0.98 14.22
N THR A 471 25.77 -0.08 13.25
CA THR A 471 24.84 1.05 13.05
C THR A 471 23.49 0.58 12.50
N ALA A 472 23.47 -0.38 11.59
CA ALA A 472 22.21 -0.95 11.09
C ALA A 472 21.43 -1.65 12.22
N VAL A 473 22.10 -2.39 13.10
CA VAL A 473 21.50 -3.00 14.31
C VAL A 473 20.87 -1.94 15.22
N ARG A 474 21.61 -0.86 15.52
CA ARG A 474 21.09 0.24 16.35
C ARG A 474 19.90 0.93 15.74
N ALA A 475 19.96 1.19 14.43
CA ALA A 475 18.87 1.82 13.71
C ALA A 475 17.63 0.93 13.62
N ASP A 476 17.81 -0.37 13.37
CA ASP A 476 16.73 -1.35 13.38
C ASP A 476 16.06 -1.41 14.77
N ASP A 477 16.82 -1.48 15.85
CA ASP A 477 16.29 -1.43 17.22
C ASP A 477 15.50 -0.13 17.48
N PHE A 478 16.02 1.01 17.04
CA PHE A 478 15.37 2.31 17.19
C PHE A 478 14.02 2.39 16.45
N TYR A 479 14.00 2.03 15.16
CA TYR A 479 12.78 2.15 14.36
C TYR A 479 11.72 1.11 14.76
N PHE A 480 12.11 -0.09 15.16
CA PHE A 480 11.17 -1.06 15.68
C PHE A 480 10.52 -0.58 16.99
N ALA A 481 11.30 -0.13 17.94
CA ALA A 481 10.77 0.36 19.23
C ALA A 481 9.86 1.58 19.07
N ARG A 482 10.19 2.52 18.16
CA ARG A 482 9.41 3.73 17.93
C ARG A 482 8.17 3.48 17.08
N ASP A 483 8.31 2.72 16.00
CA ASP A 483 7.33 2.65 14.91
C ASP A 483 6.72 1.25 14.76
N LEU A 484 7.48 0.28 14.31
CA LEU A 484 6.97 -1.05 13.90
C LEU A 484 6.32 -1.83 15.06
N ASP A 485 6.88 -1.81 16.26
CA ASP A 485 6.26 -2.46 17.44
C ASP A 485 4.94 -1.79 17.84
N ASN A 486 4.66 -0.59 17.31
CA ASN A 486 3.41 0.12 17.47
C ASN A 486 2.47 -0.01 16.28
N PHE A 487 2.81 -0.83 15.28
CA PHE A 487 2.05 -0.98 14.03
C PHE A 487 1.85 0.34 13.29
N VAL A 488 2.92 1.11 13.15
CA VAL A 488 2.92 2.43 12.49
C VAL A 488 4.17 2.55 11.62
N CYS A 489 4.01 3.01 10.39
CA CYS A 489 5.08 3.55 9.54
C CYS A 489 4.57 4.84 8.90
N ALA A 490 5.43 5.83 8.74
CA ALA A 490 5.03 7.13 8.23
C ALA A 490 6.13 7.81 7.41
N ALA A 491 5.70 8.74 6.56
CA ALA A 491 6.54 9.61 5.77
C ALA A 491 7.43 8.88 4.74
N GLY A 492 6.91 7.78 4.16
CA GLY A 492 7.59 7.02 3.11
C GLY A 492 7.57 7.74 1.78
N ALA A 493 6.42 8.19 1.36
CA ALA A 493 6.33 9.08 0.22
C ALA A 493 6.99 10.43 0.54
N LEU A 494 7.88 10.91 -0.33
CA LEU A 494 8.62 12.16 -0.08
C LEU A 494 7.69 13.37 0.03
N ASP A 495 6.53 13.32 -0.63
CA ASP A 495 5.53 14.39 -0.68
C ASP A 495 4.46 14.28 0.42
N CYS A 496 4.57 13.36 1.36
CA CYS A 496 3.65 13.24 2.48
C CYS A 496 4.36 12.96 3.81
N GLN A 497 3.62 13.16 4.90
CA GLN A 497 4.05 12.84 6.27
C GLN A 497 3.14 11.77 6.89
N SER A 498 2.14 11.33 6.15
CA SER A 498 1.10 10.41 6.59
C SER A 498 1.60 9.00 6.83
N ILE A 499 0.74 8.20 7.39
CA ILE A 499 0.89 6.76 7.52
C ILE A 499 0.87 6.13 6.13
N ASP A 500 1.81 5.25 5.85
CA ASP A 500 1.98 4.62 4.56
C ASP A 500 2.51 3.18 4.65
N LYS A 501 2.50 2.50 3.50
CA LYS A 501 3.04 1.17 3.32
C LYS A 501 4.54 1.17 3.01
N GLU A 502 5.02 2.19 2.31
CA GLU A 502 6.31 2.16 1.62
C GLU A 502 7.48 2.11 2.59
N THR A 503 7.35 2.83 3.71
CA THR A 503 8.36 2.78 4.78
C THR A 503 8.45 1.47 5.54
N ALA A 504 7.52 0.56 5.39
CA ALA A 504 7.65 -0.78 5.95
C ALA A 504 8.58 -1.69 5.13
N TYR A 505 8.66 -1.45 3.82
CA TYR A 505 9.48 -2.26 2.91
C TYR A 505 10.95 -2.37 3.32
N PRO A 506 11.69 -1.28 3.58
CA PRO A 506 13.09 -1.38 3.94
C PRO A 506 13.34 -2.19 5.22
N PHE A 507 12.39 -2.24 6.15
CA PHE A 507 12.49 -3.05 7.36
C PHE A 507 12.27 -4.54 7.10
N ILE A 508 11.49 -4.93 6.10
CA ILE A 508 11.42 -6.34 5.68
C ILE A 508 12.79 -6.77 5.16
N THR A 509 13.30 -6.04 4.17
CA THR A 509 14.58 -6.35 3.52
C THR A 509 15.74 -6.32 4.52
N SER A 510 15.89 -5.24 5.30
CA SER A 510 17.02 -5.09 6.23
C SER A 510 16.98 -6.11 7.37
N SER A 511 15.80 -6.42 7.91
CA SER A 511 15.67 -7.45 8.95
C SER A 511 16.02 -8.84 8.41
N LEU A 512 15.65 -9.16 7.16
CA LEU A 512 16.09 -10.41 6.52
C LEU A 512 17.61 -10.44 6.33
N MET A 513 18.23 -9.34 5.89
CA MET A 513 19.68 -9.22 5.76
C MET A 513 20.38 -9.36 7.12
N LEU A 514 19.86 -8.74 8.18
CA LEU A 514 20.38 -8.88 9.54
C LEU A 514 20.23 -10.33 10.04
N TYR A 515 19.11 -10.99 9.76
CA TYR A 515 18.93 -12.41 10.08
C TYR A 515 19.94 -13.29 9.34
N GLU A 516 20.18 -13.04 8.06
CA GLU A 516 21.18 -13.77 7.27
C GLU A 516 22.59 -13.62 7.84
N GLU A 517 22.93 -12.43 8.32
CA GLU A 517 24.27 -12.14 8.84
C GLU A 517 24.46 -12.66 10.28
N THR A 518 23.48 -12.42 11.15
CA THR A 518 23.62 -12.69 12.59
C THR A 518 23.07 -14.05 13.02
N LYS A 519 22.14 -14.62 12.26
CA LYS A 519 21.31 -15.79 12.62
C LYS A 519 20.46 -15.60 13.88
N ASP A 520 20.28 -14.37 14.33
CA ASP A 520 19.41 -14.06 15.45
C ASP A 520 17.95 -14.06 15.03
N ALA A 521 17.15 -14.95 15.62
CA ALA A 521 15.72 -15.10 15.33
C ALA A 521 14.89 -13.81 15.55
N LYS A 522 15.39 -12.88 16.37
CA LYS A 522 14.79 -11.55 16.56
C LYS A 522 14.53 -10.86 15.23
N TYR A 523 15.48 -10.93 14.29
CA TYR A 523 15.34 -10.26 13.01
C TYR A 523 14.37 -10.96 12.06
N LEU A 524 14.24 -12.29 12.16
CA LEU A 524 13.19 -12.99 11.40
C LEU A 524 11.78 -12.61 11.92
N ASP A 525 11.63 -12.46 13.24
CA ASP A 525 10.36 -11.98 13.81
C ASP A 525 10.07 -10.52 13.43
N ARG A 526 11.09 -9.67 13.35
CA ARG A 526 10.96 -8.28 12.86
C ARG A 526 10.57 -8.24 11.39
N ALA A 527 11.21 -9.04 10.55
CA ALA A 527 10.82 -9.15 9.14
C ALA A 527 9.35 -9.55 8.98
N LYS A 528 8.85 -10.53 9.78
CA LYS A 528 7.42 -10.89 9.79
C LYS A 528 6.53 -9.73 10.22
N LYS A 529 6.89 -9.00 11.27
CA LYS A 529 6.14 -7.81 11.74
C LYS A 529 6.03 -6.76 10.64
N ALA A 530 7.15 -6.39 10.03
CA ALA A 530 7.16 -5.42 8.92
C ALA A 530 6.36 -5.91 7.72
N ALA A 531 6.43 -7.21 7.38
CA ALA A 531 5.66 -7.83 6.31
C ALA A 531 4.16 -7.85 6.59
N TYR A 532 3.72 -8.11 7.82
CA TYR A 532 2.30 -8.00 8.20
C TYR A 532 1.81 -6.56 8.11
N TYR A 533 2.60 -5.60 8.57
CA TYR A 533 2.25 -4.19 8.42
C TYR A 533 2.13 -3.82 6.92
N PHE A 534 3.12 -4.16 6.11
CA PHE A 534 3.10 -3.93 4.67
C PHE A 534 1.86 -4.56 4.01
N PHE A 535 1.55 -5.82 4.35
CA PHE A 535 0.43 -6.54 3.77
C PHE A 535 -0.94 -6.08 4.29
N SER A 536 -1.01 -5.33 5.39
CA SER A 536 -2.26 -4.70 5.85
C SER A 536 -2.80 -3.65 4.87
N TRP A 537 -1.98 -3.23 3.92
CA TRP A 537 -2.33 -2.33 2.82
C TRP A 537 -2.78 -3.07 1.56
N ALA A 538 -2.78 -4.41 1.55
CA ALA A 538 -3.16 -5.21 0.39
C ALA A 538 -4.67 -5.42 0.32
N PHE A 539 -5.19 -5.39 -0.90
CA PHE A 539 -6.58 -5.75 -1.20
C PHE A 539 -6.73 -7.27 -1.24
N HIS A 540 -7.65 -7.81 -0.44
CA HIS A 540 -7.93 -9.24 -0.36
C HIS A 540 -9.01 -9.69 -1.34
N PHE A 541 -9.68 -8.76 -2.00
CA PHE A 541 -10.82 -9.01 -2.89
C PHE A 541 -10.76 -8.14 -4.14
N ASP A 542 -11.55 -8.51 -5.15
CA ASP A 542 -11.76 -7.68 -6.33
C ASP A 542 -12.93 -6.75 -6.11
N VAL A 543 -12.67 -5.46 -6.15
CA VAL A 543 -13.73 -4.43 -6.11
C VAL A 543 -14.50 -4.48 -7.42
N LEU A 544 -15.83 -4.54 -7.33
CA LEU A 544 -16.70 -4.50 -8.50
C LEU A 544 -16.96 -3.06 -8.94
N TYR A 545 -16.76 -2.81 -10.22
CA TYR A 545 -16.99 -1.52 -10.88
C TYR A 545 -18.03 -1.65 -11.98
N GLY A 546 -18.66 -0.50 -12.33
CA GLY A 546 -19.55 -0.42 -13.47
C GLY A 546 -18.83 -0.73 -14.78
N ALA A 547 -19.60 -1.09 -15.82
CA ALA A 547 -19.07 -1.45 -17.14
C ALA A 547 -18.31 -0.30 -17.83
N ASP A 548 -18.58 0.94 -17.45
CA ASP A 548 -17.96 2.15 -17.95
C ASP A 548 -16.64 2.53 -17.26
N SER A 549 -16.30 1.87 -16.15
CA SER A 549 -15.03 2.10 -15.47
C SER A 549 -13.84 1.63 -16.30
N GLU A 550 -12.69 2.29 -16.16
CA GLU A 550 -11.47 1.87 -16.84
C GLU A 550 -10.96 0.52 -16.32
N PHE A 551 -11.17 0.21 -15.03
CA PHE A 551 -10.81 -1.09 -14.49
C PHE A 551 -11.56 -2.23 -15.20
N THR A 552 -12.87 -2.07 -15.39
CA THR A 552 -13.66 -3.04 -16.17
C THR A 552 -13.23 -3.07 -17.63
N LYS A 553 -13.05 -1.90 -18.24
CA LYS A 553 -12.67 -1.78 -19.66
C LYS A 553 -11.29 -2.38 -19.97
N TYR A 554 -10.33 -2.23 -19.09
CA TYR A 554 -8.96 -2.71 -19.27
C TYR A 554 -8.65 -3.99 -18.49
N GLY A 555 -9.64 -4.56 -17.79
CA GLY A 555 -9.51 -5.82 -17.08
C GLY A 555 -8.59 -5.74 -15.85
N TYR A 556 -8.53 -4.60 -15.15
CA TYR A 556 -7.75 -4.46 -13.94
C TYR A 556 -8.52 -5.01 -12.72
N HIS A 557 -7.83 -5.77 -11.92
CA HIS A 557 -8.32 -6.41 -10.70
C HIS A 557 -7.57 -5.91 -9.47
N THR A 558 -8.29 -5.60 -8.41
CA THR A 558 -7.68 -4.99 -7.21
C THR A 558 -7.00 -5.97 -6.27
N LYS A 559 -7.42 -7.24 -6.27
CA LYS A 559 -6.86 -8.28 -5.38
C LYS A 559 -5.34 -8.40 -5.53
N GLY A 560 -4.62 -8.39 -4.40
CA GLY A 560 -3.16 -8.39 -4.35
C GLY A 560 -2.52 -7.01 -4.51
N GLY A 561 -3.26 -6.02 -4.99
CA GLY A 561 -2.79 -4.64 -5.07
C GLY A 561 -2.64 -4.00 -3.70
N THR A 562 -1.68 -3.11 -3.55
CA THR A 562 -1.39 -2.44 -2.29
C THR A 562 -1.73 -0.96 -2.37
N ALA A 563 -2.50 -0.44 -1.40
CA ALA A 563 -2.74 1.00 -1.28
C ALA A 563 -1.46 1.73 -0.88
N ILE A 564 -1.30 2.98 -1.33
CA ILE A 564 -0.07 3.76 -1.13
C ILE A 564 0.03 4.26 0.31
N SER A 565 -0.89 5.11 0.71
CA SER A 565 -0.91 5.76 2.03
C SER A 565 -2.30 6.27 2.38
N THR A 566 -2.47 6.78 3.60
CA THR A 566 -3.72 7.41 4.01
C THR A 566 -4.02 8.73 3.28
N GLU A 567 -3.03 9.35 2.66
CA GLU A 567 -3.20 10.56 1.83
C GLU A 567 -3.29 10.26 0.32
N HIS A 568 -2.65 9.19 -0.14
CA HIS A 568 -2.65 8.75 -1.53
C HIS A 568 -3.55 7.53 -1.70
N HIS A 569 -4.84 7.77 -1.94
CA HIS A 569 -5.81 6.70 -2.11
C HIS A 569 -5.77 6.15 -3.54
N ALA A 570 -4.76 5.36 -3.82
CA ALA A 570 -4.62 4.59 -5.05
C ALA A 570 -3.96 3.24 -4.71
N ILE A 571 -4.25 2.24 -5.50
CA ILE A 571 -3.45 1.02 -5.57
C ILE A 571 -2.29 1.31 -6.51
N ASP A 572 -1.13 0.75 -6.20
CA ASP A 572 0.07 0.82 -7.03
C ASP A 572 0.75 -0.55 -7.21
N ALA A 573 1.72 -0.60 -8.11
CA ALA A 573 2.51 -1.80 -8.36
C ALA A 573 3.67 -2.00 -7.35
N TRP A 574 3.75 -1.20 -6.29
CA TRP A 574 4.83 -1.24 -5.29
C TRP A 574 4.94 -2.59 -4.55
N GLY A 575 3.86 -3.36 -4.52
CA GLY A 575 3.88 -4.74 -4.01
C GLY A 575 4.97 -5.60 -4.66
N ALA A 576 5.35 -5.32 -5.92
CA ALA A 576 6.46 -6.00 -6.60
C ALA A 576 7.80 -5.89 -5.85
N ALA A 577 8.07 -4.76 -5.19
CA ALA A 577 9.32 -4.57 -4.44
C ALA A 577 9.50 -5.60 -3.33
N ALA A 578 8.42 -6.00 -2.66
CA ALA A 578 8.45 -6.91 -1.52
C ALA A 578 8.32 -8.41 -1.89
N VAL A 579 8.04 -8.75 -3.15
CA VAL A 579 7.75 -10.14 -3.58
C VAL A 579 8.88 -11.09 -3.18
N SER A 580 10.13 -10.76 -3.49
CA SER A 580 11.27 -11.62 -3.17
C SER A 580 11.48 -11.79 -1.66
N ASP A 581 11.20 -10.76 -0.87
CA ASP A 581 11.32 -10.80 0.59
C ASP A 581 10.24 -11.69 1.21
N PHE A 582 9.02 -11.66 0.69
CA PHE A 582 7.95 -12.56 1.11
C PHE A 582 8.25 -14.02 0.75
N LEU A 583 8.86 -14.29 -0.40
CA LEU A 583 9.32 -15.63 -0.75
C LEU A 583 10.46 -16.10 0.17
N LEU A 584 11.38 -15.20 0.57
CA LEU A 584 12.39 -15.49 1.59
C LEU A 584 11.76 -15.79 2.96
N LEU A 585 10.75 -15.04 3.37
CA LEU A 585 10.01 -15.34 4.59
C LEU A 585 9.40 -16.73 4.52
N ALA A 586 8.77 -17.12 3.39
CA ALA A 586 8.26 -18.47 3.21
C ALA A 586 9.36 -19.52 3.39
N LYS A 587 10.53 -19.30 2.78
CA LYS A 587 11.69 -20.19 2.87
C LYS A 587 12.21 -20.33 4.30
N TYR A 588 12.37 -19.22 5.03
CA TYR A 588 12.96 -19.24 6.38
C TYR A 588 11.99 -19.71 7.45
N THR A 589 10.70 -19.44 7.28
CA THR A 589 9.68 -19.83 8.27
C THR A 589 9.02 -21.17 7.98
N GLY A 590 9.10 -21.67 6.75
CA GLY A 590 8.32 -22.82 6.27
C GLY A 590 6.82 -22.54 6.13
N ASP A 591 6.39 -21.28 6.27
CA ASP A 591 5.00 -20.86 6.17
C ASP A 591 4.64 -20.43 4.76
N ASN A 592 3.92 -21.29 4.04
CA ASN A 592 3.54 -21.05 2.65
C ASN A 592 2.56 -19.86 2.44
N ARG A 593 1.96 -19.33 3.51
CA ARG A 593 1.10 -18.14 3.41
C ARG A 593 1.88 -16.93 2.89
N TRP A 594 3.17 -16.82 3.22
CA TRP A 594 4.05 -15.77 2.67
C TRP A 594 4.23 -15.88 1.17
N ALA A 595 4.42 -17.10 0.64
CA ALA A 595 4.51 -17.31 -0.80
C ALA A 595 3.19 -16.96 -1.50
N LYS A 596 2.03 -17.36 -0.96
CA LYS A 596 0.72 -16.99 -1.52
C LYS A 596 0.53 -15.47 -1.59
N ARG A 597 0.95 -14.73 -0.56
CA ARG A 597 0.93 -13.26 -0.55
C ARG A 597 1.86 -12.65 -1.59
N ALA A 598 3.06 -13.20 -1.74
CA ALA A 598 4.00 -12.80 -2.78
C ALA A 598 3.39 -12.97 -4.18
N HIS A 599 2.77 -14.13 -4.44
CA HIS A 599 2.09 -14.41 -5.71
C HIS A 599 0.93 -13.46 -5.99
N ALA A 600 0.11 -13.13 -4.97
CA ALA A 600 -0.97 -12.18 -5.11
C ALA A 600 -0.48 -10.79 -5.50
N MET A 601 0.56 -10.30 -4.81
CA MET A 601 1.19 -9.01 -5.12
C MET A 601 1.84 -9.01 -6.51
N TRP A 602 2.51 -10.11 -6.89
CA TRP A 602 3.09 -10.24 -8.22
C TRP A 602 2.02 -10.22 -9.31
N ALA A 603 0.96 -11.04 -9.17
CA ALA A 603 -0.14 -11.10 -10.13
C ALA A 603 -0.84 -9.74 -10.32
N ASN A 604 -0.96 -8.95 -9.24
CA ASN A 604 -1.46 -7.58 -9.34
C ASN A 604 -0.47 -6.65 -10.03
N ALA A 605 0.81 -6.68 -9.64
CA ALA A 605 1.82 -5.75 -10.11
C ALA A 605 2.15 -5.86 -11.61
N VAL A 606 1.83 -7.00 -12.25
CA VAL A 606 2.04 -7.19 -13.69
C VAL A 606 0.81 -6.85 -14.54
N GLN A 607 -0.24 -6.27 -13.95
CA GLN A 607 -1.41 -5.77 -14.68
C GLN A 607 -1.18 -4.35 -15.21
N GLY A 608 -1.87 -3.98 -16.30
CA GLY A 608 -1.82 -2.63 -16.87
C GLY A 608 -0.46 -2.25 -17.48
N ILE A 609 0.41 -3.22 -17.70
CA ILE A 609 1.67 -3.03 -18.41
C ILE A 609 1.37 -2.99 -19.92
N THR A 610 1.90 -1.99 -20.62
CA THR A 610 1.80 -1.90 -22.08
C THR A 610 2.61 -3.03 -22.72
N ALA A 611 1.92 -4.03 -23.25
CA ALA A 611 2.53 -5.21 -23.84
C ALA A 611 2.58 -5.16 -25.39
N SER A 612 1.86 -4.23 -26.02
CA SER A 612 1.79 -4.06 -27.48
C SER A 612 1.93 -2.59 -27.88
N ALA A 613 2.60 -2.31 -28.99
CA ALA A 613 2.73 -0.97 -29.55
C ALA A 613 1.39 -0.36 -30.01
N ASP A 614 0.38 -1.19 -30.27
CA ASP A 614 -0.95 -0.76 -30.67
C ASP A 614 -1.88 -0.46 -29.50
N GLU A 615 -1.46 -0.78 -28.28
CA GLU A 615 -2.23 -0.54 -27.07
C GLU A 615 -2.39 0.96 -26.81
N ARG A 616 -3.60 1.35 -26.45
CA ARG A 616 -3.96 2.74 -26.14
C ARG A 616 -4.72 2.79 -24.82
N ILE A 617 -4.20 3.57 -23.87
CA ILE A 617 -4.92 3.99 -22.69
C ILE A 617 -5.08 5.50 -22.78
N HIS A 618 -6.27 6.02 -22.50
CA HIS A 618 -6.63 7.42 -22.70
C HIS A 618 -6.38 7.90 -24.15
N GLY A 619 -6.46 6.99 -25.14
CA GLY A 619 -6.24 7.30 -26.55
C GLY A 619 -4.78 7.51 -26.97
N GLN A 620 -3.82 7.27 -26.05
CA GLN A 620 -2.40 7.57 -26.26
C GLN A 620 -1.58 6.33 -26.57
N ALA A 621 -0.57 6.50 -27.45
CA ALA A 621 0.52 5.55 -27.58
C ALA A 621 1.40 5.59 -26.34
N ARG A 622 1.86 4.42 -25.91
CA ARG A 622 2.67 4.26 -24.70
C ARG A 622 3.94 3.47 -25.02
N PRO A 623 5.06 3.76 -24.36
CA PRO A 623 6.23 2.91 -24.47
C PRO A 623 5.93 1.48 -24.02
N LEU A 624 6.52 0.48 -24.70
CA LEU A 624 6.44 -0.90 -24.24
C LEU A 624 6.97 -1.01 -22.79
N GLY A 625 6.30 -1.82 -21.99
CA GLY A 625 6.65 -2.03 -20.60
C GLY A 625 6.25 -0.91 -19.64
N SER A 626 5.73 0.22 -20.15
CA SER A 626 5.21 1.29 -19.30
C SER A 626 3.98 0.83 -18.51
N GLN A 627 3.80 1.41 -17.32
CA GLN A 627 2.66 1.14 -16.43
C GLN A 627 2.28 2.43 -15.72
N ASN A 628 0.99 2.61 -15.46
CA ASN A 628 0.51 3.74 -14.69
C ASN A 628 1.01 3.64 -13.25
N GLU A 629 1.36 4.78 -12.67
CA GLU A 629 1.83 4.88 -11.29
C GLU A 629 0.77 4.44 -10.29
N GLY A 630 -0.49 4.77 -10.55
CA GLY A 630 -1.58 4.52 -9.63
C GLY A 630 -2.88 4.14 -10.31
N PHE A 631 -3.63 3.29 -9.62
CA PHE A 631 -4.93 2.77 -10.00
C PHE A 631 -5.96 3.23 -8.97
N PHE A 632 -6.81 4.20 -9.34
CA PHE A 632 -7.73 4.87 -8.42
C PHE A 632 -8.98 4.04 -8.14
N GLN A 633 -8.91 3.16 -7.17
CA GLN A 633 -10.00 2.24 -6.82
C GLN A 633 -11.16 2.93 -6.07
N CYS A 634 -10.94 4.03 -5.37
CA CYS A 634 -11.87 4.55 -4.39
C CYS A 634 -12.08 6.07 -4.39
N ARG A 635 -11.91 6.72 -5.53
CA ARG A 635 -12.26 8.15 -5.62
C ARG A 635 -13.75 8.32 -5.83
N TRP A 636 -14.45 8.73 -4.80
CA TRP A 636 -15.90 8.96 -4.78
C TRP A 636 -16.32 10.32 -5.33
N THR A 637 -15.36 11.20 -5.64
CA THR A 637 -15.61 12.51 -6.18
C THR A 637 -15.47 12.54 -7.70
N LYS A 638 -16.17 13.46 -8.33
CA LYS A 638 -16.00 13.75 -9.74
C LYS A 638 -14.90 14.78 -9.92
N TYR A 639 -13.72 14.34 -10.29
CA TYR A 639 -12.64 15.24 -10.72
C TYR A 639 -12.83 15.72 -12.14
N ARG A 640 -13.43 14.88 -12.96
CA ARG A 640 -13.71 15.18 -14.36
C ARG A 640 -15.22 15.34 -14.51
N PRO A 641 -15.71 16.39 -15.19
CA PRO A 641 -17.14 16.58 -15.40
C PRO A 641 -17.85 15.42 -16.10
N THR A 642 -17.08 14.55 -16.78
CA THR A 642 -17.60 13.48 -17.64
C THR A 642 -17.40 12.08 -17.08
N CYS A 643 -16.68 11.91 -15.96
CA CYS A 643 -16.43 10.59 -15.40
C CYS A 643 -16.35 10.60 -13.87
N GLU A 644 -16.71 9.47 -13.28
CA GLU A 644 -16.42 9.16 -11.89
C GLU A 644 -14.99 8.64 -11.78
N GLU A 645 -14.29 9.03 -10.73
CA GLU A 645 -12.88 8.70 -10.59
C GLU A 645 -12.65 7.34 -9.89
N ARG A 646 -13.70 6.54 -9.74
CA ARG A 646 -13.60 5.18 -9.24
C ARG A 646 -13.26 4.22 -10.37
N GLY A 647 -12.25 3.39 -10.15
CA GLY A 647 -11.81 2.42 -11.14
C GLY A 647 -11.13 3.06 -12.36
N HIS A 648 -10.26 4.05 -12.12
CA HIS A 648 -9.49 4.75 -13.16
C HIS A 648 -7.99 4.55 -13.00
N TYR A 649 -7.28 4.64 -14.12
CA TYR A 649 -5.83 4.76 -14.16
C TYR A 649 -5.41 6.23 -14.03
N ASN A 650 -4.30 6.51 -13.35
CA ASN A 650 -3.70 7.84 -13.42
C ASN A 650 -3.00 8.06 -14.79
N ASP A 651 -2.56 9.30 -15.05
CA ASP A 651 -1.91 9.64 -16.33
C ASP A 651 -0.38 9.48 -16.30
N CYS A 652 0.22 9.16 -15.14
CA CYS A 652 1.66 9.07 -15.00
C CYS A 652 2.18 7.67 -15.30
N LEU A 653 3.21 7.57 -16.14
CA LEU A 653 3.93 6.34 -16.42
C LEU A 653 5.28 6.42 -15.72
N CYS A 654 5.36 5.90 -14.49
CA CYS A 654 6.54 6.04 -13.66
C CYS A 654 7.63 5.03 -13.96
N ALA A 655 8.88 5.45 -13.80
CA ALA A 655 10.06 4.62 -14.00
C ALA A 655 10.17 3.50 -12.98
N TRP A 656 9.81 3.75 -11.71
CA TRP A 656 9.97 2.78 -10.62
C TRP A 656 9.18 1.49 -10.81
N SER A 657 8.02 1.53 -11.47
CA SER A 657 7.17 0.36 -11.64
C SER A 657 7.87 -0.77 -12.41
N GLY A 658 8.56 -0.42 -13.51
CA GLY A 658 9.42 -1.35 -14.27
C GLY A 658 10.60 -1.86 -13.45
N ALA A 659 11.26 -0.94 -12.74
CA ALA A 659 12.43 -1.26 -11.94
C ALA A 659 12.13 -2.29 -10.83
N TYR A 660 11.04 -2.13 -10.08
CA TYR A 660 10.70 -3.06 -8.99
C TYR A 660 10.31 -4.45 -9.50
N ARG A 661 9.63 -4.54 -10.64
CA ARG A 661 9.34 -5.84 -11.25
C ARG A 661 10.63 -6.57 -11.68
N MET A 662 11.55 -5.86 -12.33
CA MET A 662 12.86 -6.42 -12.70
C MET A 662 13.67 -6.78 -11.45
N MET A 663 13.66 -5.96 -10.41
CA MET A 663 14.32 -6.26 -9.14
C MET A 663 13.78 -7.54 -8.49
N ALA A 664 12.46 -7.73 -8.48
CA ALA A 664 11.86 -8.95 -7.97
C ALA A 664 12.42 -10.20 -8.69
N LEU A 665 12.50 -10.15 -10.03
CA LEU A 665 13.02 -11.23 -10.84
C LEU A 665 14.54 -11.44 -10.67
N ASP A 666 15.33 -10.37 -10.59
CA ASP A 666 16.78 -10.45 -10.31
C ASP A 666 17.04 -11.03 -8.90
N ASN A 667 16.23 -10.64 -7.93
CA ASN A 667 16.35 -11.15 -6.58
C ASN A 667 16.00 -12.63 -6.44
N LEU A 668 15.13 -13.22 -7.28
CA LEU A 668 14.92 -14.67 -7.28
C LEU A 668 16.23 -15.42 -7.52
N PHE A 669 17.02 -14.96 -8.46
CA PHE A 669 18.36 -15.54 -8.71
C PHE A 669 19.31 -15.27 -7.54
N ARG A 670 19.44 -14.00 -7.14
CA ARG A 670 20.42 -13.58 -6.14
C ARG A 670 20.16 -14.15 -4.75
N VAL A 671 18.91 -14.30 -4.35
CA VAL A 671 18.49 -14.60 -2.98
C VAL A 671 17.97 -16.03 -2.83
N LEU A 672 17.26 -16.54 -3.82
CA LEU A 672 16.71 -17.90 -3.82
C LEU A 672 17.53 -18.87 -4.66
N GLY A 673 18.41 -18.38 -5.56
CA GLY A 673 19.21 -19.18 -6.48
C GLY A 673 18.39 -19.70 -7.68
N GLU A 674 17.22 -19.11 -7.96
CA GLU A 674 16.36 -19.51 -9.07
C GLU A 674 16.78 -18.83 -10.36
N THR A 675 16.93 -19.61 -11.43
CA THR A 675 17.29 -19.11 -12.77
C THR A 675 16.11 -19.12 -13.74
N ASP A 676 15.05 -19.86 -13.43
CA ASP A 676 13.88 -20.12 -14.27
C ASP A 676 12.59 -19.47 -13.77
N PHE A 677 12.67 -18.60 -12.75
CA PHE A 677 11.54 -17.91 -12.13
C PHE A 677 10.43 -18.84 -11.60
N ALA A 678 10.77 -20.05 -11.17
CA ALA A 678 9.79 -21.08 -10.78
C ALA A 678 8.82 -20.61 -9.70
N SER A 679 9.32 -19.80 -8.74
CA SER A 679 8.50 -19.22 -7.66
C SER A 679 7.44 -18.21 -8.10
N LEU A 680 7.47 -17.75 -9.36
CA LEU A 680 6.54 -16.73 -9.88
C LEU A 680 5.80 -17.16 -11.15
N ARG A 681 5.90 -18.43 -11.53
CA ARG A 681 5.17 -19.02 -12.66
C ARG A 681 3.77 -19.50 -12.32
#